data_55ffddb50a6d6d15f2f8fa72f3a046bb
#
_entry.id   55ffddb50a6d6d15f2f8fa72f3a046bb
#
_cell.length_a   1.000
_cell.length_b   1.000
_cell.length_c   1.000
_cell.angle_alpha   90.00
_cell.angle_beta   90.00
_cell.angle_gamma   90.00
#
_symmetry.space_group_name_H-M   'P 1'
#
loop_
_entity.id
_entity.type
_entity.pdbx_description
1 polymer ?
#
loop_
_entity_poly.entity_id
_entity_poly.type
_entity_poly.pdbx_seq_one_letter_code
_entity_poly.pdbx_strand_id
1 'polypeptide(L)'
;MKNLKSIIIFIAFGIIILVSYVIFSSFFEPRVYNLMVKNFVASQKGSDGIVLVVIDDKSIERHRWPWSRDLYAKIFDYMGHYTNAKLIGFDAVVTTPDENNPKADQELFDTIKDLDNFVGGFNPLRAMYPDQKEGAEYDAKFKAKFEIPIENNIQIKEPARFNSLSHYPKGYFKSLPNAGSVWVLTHPIDGFIKDIPQLVYYKGDFYPSLGLRMYAKLNNAKKIKVTKTHLIISGDDDLKIQTHRRWGGVFNFLHFYKNYKNSDYTHKTYSAVDIIDSMEAIRAGKKPKIDPKAFDNKIVFVGANAKASGLGLEDALPTPIQSKHPGVDIQATNLDNLIHNQTVRSISSTQELIVDIILVIAAFVVVANYSLIAGLGIMVLMVLGYIFLSVLSYKLNFAVPVITPIALQLVTMIFGYSRKFIVESRNKEKIKDAMGKYISQDIMENVVNDIDNVKLGGKKANVTVLFADIRGFTSMSEKLQPDEISVILNEYFTAIEPIISKHNGVINKFIGDAVMAIFGEPIQDPDHAVNAIRCANDMLKKVKELQVKWLEEGKPKIEIGVGINTGEAFVGNIGSEKRLEYTVIGDTVNLASRLESYNKIYKTQFLISSSTYEFVRGIADVIKISEVKIRGKEKKMNIYEVLRLTE
;
A
#
# COMPACT_ATOMS: atom_id res chain seq x y z
N MET A 1 -8.83 -29.86 -5.76
CA MET A 1 -8.85 -28.59 -6.50
C MET A 1 -9.19 -27.35 -5.66
N LYS A 2 -10.19 -27.35 -4.74
CA LYS A 2 -10.51 -26.19 -3.87
C LYS A 2 -9.33 -25.75 -3.01
N ASN A 3 -8.62 -26.68 -2.38
CA ASN A 3 -7.47 -26.39 -1.53
C ASN A 3 -6.29 -25.77 -2.30
N LEU A 4 -6.03 -26.22 -3.55
CA LEU A 4 -4.94 -25.68 -4.35
C LEU A 4 -5.17 -24.21 -4.76
N LYS A 5 -6.41 -23.86 -5.14
CA LYS A 5 -6.77 -22.45 -5.44
C LYS A 5 -6.60 -21.53 -4.23
N SER A 6 -7.00 -21.99 -3.04
CA SER A 6 -6.80 -21.22 -1.81
C SER A 6 -5.33 -21.02 -1.49
N ILE A 7 -4.49 -22.03 -1.63
CA ILE A 7 -3.05 -21.96 -1.42
C ILE A 7 -2.41 -20.95 -2.39
N ILE A 8 -2.76 -21.01 -3.67
CA ILE A 8 -2.26 -20.06 -4.68
C ILE A 8 -2.61 -18.61 -4.30
N ILE A 9 -3.84 -18.37 -3.84
CA ILE A 9 -4.29 -17.03 -3.41
C ILE A 9 -3.48 -16.53 -2.20
N PHE A 10 -3.21 -17.39 -1.21
CA PHE A 10 -2.39 -17.02 -0.05
C PHE A 10 -0.94 -16.76 -0.43
N ILE A 11 -0.36 -17.55 -1.34
CA ILE A 11 0.99 -17.30 -1.86
C ILE A 11 1.04 -15.95 -2.60
N ALA A 12 0.07 -15.68 -3.47
CA ALA A 12 -0.02 -14.40 -4.19
C ALA A 12 -0.14 -13.22 -3.21
N PHE A 13 -0.95 -13.34 -2.18
CA PHE A 13 -1.05 -12.32 -1.13
C PHE A 13 0.28 -12.12 -0.40
N GLY A 14 0.96 -13.19 -0.01
CA GLY A 14 2.28 -13.12 0.62
C GLY A 14 3.31 -12.40 -0.26
N ILE A 15 3.32 -12.68 -1.57
CA ILE A 15 4.17 -11.98 -2.53
C ILE A 15 3.83 -10.48 -2.61
N ILE A 16 2.55 -10.12 -2.69
CA ILE A 16 2.09 -8.73 -2.72
C ILE A 16 2.54 -7.98 -1.45
N ILE A 17 2.38 -8.58 -0.27
CA ILE A 17 2.83 -8.01 1.00
C ILE A 17 4.34 -7.82 1.00
N LEU A 18 5.11 -8.81 0.57
CA LEU A 18 6.58 -8.73 0.52
C LEU A 18 7.06 -7.63 -0.43
N VAL A 19 6.49 -7.56 -1.63
CA VAL A 19 6.82 -6.51 -2.62
C VAL A 19 6.45 -5.13 -2.07
N SER A 20 5.28 -4.99 -1.47
CA SER A 20 4.84 -3.73 -0.84
C SER A 20 5.79 -3.34 0.30
N TYR A 21 6.16 -4.27 1.18
CA TYR A 21 7.13 -4.02 2.24
C TYR A 21 8.45 -3.48 1.67
N VAL A 22 9.04 -4.15 0.67
CA VAL A 22 10.30 -3.71 0.05
C VAL A 22 10.18 -2.31 -0.57
N ILE A 23 9.09 -2.04 -1.29
CA ILE A 23 8.88 -0.73 -1.91
C ILE A 23 8.73 0.36 -0.85
N PHE A 24 7.85 0.18 0.13
CA PHE A 24 7.56 1.23 1.10
C PHE A 24 8.70 1.45 2.08
N SER A 25 9.33 0.38 2.59
CA SER A 25 10.48 0.50 3.50
C SER A 25 11.72 1.08 2.83
N SER A 26 11.98 0.73 1.57
CA SER A 26 13.18 1.19 0.88
C SER A 26 13.05 2.58 0.28
N PHE A 27 11.92 2.92 -0.37
CA PHE A 27 11.80 4.17 -1.13
C PHE A 27 11.03 5.27 -0.41
N PHE A 28 10.00 4.93 0.36
CA PHE A 28 9.12 5.94 0.97
C PHE A 28 9.47 6.22 2.42
N GLU A 29 9.77 5.21 3.22
CA GLU A 29 10.10 5.39 4.64
C GLU A 29 11.24 6.37 4.88
N PRO A 30 12.36 6.36 4.12
CA PRO A 30 13.42 7.33 4.29
C PRO A 30 12.98 8.79 4.12
N ARG A 31 12.02 9.05 3.23
CA ARG A 31 11.46 10.41 2.99
C ARG A 31 10.51 10.83 4.11
N VAL A 32 9.68 9.88 4.57
CA VAL A 32 8.78 10.12 5.70
C VAL A 32 9.57 10.36 6.98
N TYR A 33 10.66 9.62 7.21
CA TYR A 33 11.60 9.89 8.30
C TYR A 33 12.07 11.36 8.32
N ASN A 34 12.51 11.90 7.17
CA ASN A 34 12.95 13.29 7.08
C ASN A 34 11.84 14.26 7.47
N LEU A 35 10.60 14.00 7.01
CA LEU A 35 9.43 14.82 7.36
C LEU A 35 9.13 14.78 8.86
N MET A 36 9.20 13.59 9.46
CA MET A 36 8.95 13.38 10.88
C MET A 36 10.01 14.08 11.75
N VAL A 37 11.29 13.94 11.39
CA VAL A 37 12.40 14.60 12.07
C VAL A 37 12.25 16.11 11.98
N LYS A 38 12.02 16.66 10.79
CA LYS A 38 11.87 18.10 10.59
C LYS A 38 10.76 18.71 11.44
N ASN A 39 9.61 18.03 11.55
CA ASN A 39 8.42 18.60 12.17
C ASN A 39 8.29 18.27 13.66
N PHE A 40 8.82 17.15 14.11
CA PHE A 40 8.54 16.63 15.45
C PHE A 40 9.78 16.40 16.33
N VAL A 41 10.97 16.23 15.76
CA VAL A 41 12.23 16.07 16.48
C VAL A 41 12.95 17.41 16.62
N ALA A 42 13.13 18.14 15.56
CA ALA A 42 13.88 19.40 15.50
C ALA A 42 13.15 20.55 16.22
N SER A 43 12.91 20.40 17.51
CA SER A 43 12.12 21.36 18.30
C SER A 43 12.95 22.35 19.12
N GLN A 44 14.20 22.02 19.42
CA GLN A 44 15.09 22.80 20.27
C GLN A 44 16.22 23.44 19.46
N LYS A 45 16.82 24.53 19.97
CA LYS A 45 18.07 25.09 19.44
C LYS A 45 19.24 24.25 19.91
N GLY A 46 20.36 24.27 19.20
CA GLY A 46 21.61 23.71 19.65
C GLY A 46 22.11 24.38 20.97
N SER A 47 23.00 23.69 21.64
CA SER A 47 23.56 24.13 22.92
C SER A 47 24.31 25.46 22.80
N ASP A 48 24.10 26.35 23.73
CA ASP A 48 24.90 27.57 23.85
C ASP A 48 26.38 27.28 24.27
N GLY A 49 26.70 26.05 24.63
CA GLY A 49 28.05 25.58 24.96
C GLY A 49 28.96 25.37 23.75
N ILE A 50 28.38 25.25 22.53
CA ILE A 50 29.12 25.03 21.29
C ILE A 50 28.97 26.27 20.40
N VAL A 51 30.08 26.70 19.79
CA VAL A 51 30.12 27.83 18.85
C VAL A 51 30.94 27.48 17.62
N LEU A 52 30.58 28.11 16.51
CA LEU A 52 31.22 27.88 15.22
C LEU A 52 32.04 29.10 14.82
N VAL A 53 33.23 28.88 14.29
CA VAL A 53 34.04 29.86 13.58
C VAL A 53 34.12 29.42 12.13
N VAL A 54 33.49 30.18 11.25
CA VAL A 54 33.28 29.74 9.89
C VAL A 54 34.02 30.62 8.88
N ILE A 55 34.76 29.99 7.98
CA ILE A 55 35.30 30.60 6.77
C ILE A 55 34.12 30.80 5.83
N ASP A 56 33.49 31.94 5.93
CA ASP A 56 32.31 32.36 5.22
C ASP A 56 32.65 33.27 4.01
N ASP A 57 31.62 33.72 3.26
CA ASP A 57 31.79 34.58 2.10
C ASP A 57 32.57 35.87 2.44
N LYS A 58 32.27 36.48 3.59
CA LYS A 58 32.99 37.65 4.10
C LYS A 58 34.48 37.37 4.30
N SER A 59 34.80 36.16 4.77
CA SER A 59 36.18 35.71 5.00
C SER A 59 36.94 35.57 3.67
N ILE A 60 36.25 35.05 2.63
CA ILE A 60 36.83 34.87 1.27
C ILE A 60 36.97 36.21 0.52
N GLU A 61 36.04 37.13 0.70
CA GLU A 61 36.15 38.48 0.15
C GLU A 61 37.37 39.25 0.68
N ARG A 62 37.68 39.07 2.00
CA ARG A 62 38.80 39.73 2.65
C ARG A 62 40.13 39.05 2.35
N HIS A 63 40.20 37.73 2.36
CA HIS A 63 41.37 36.90 2.12
C HIS A 63 41.08 35.89 1.02
N ARG A 64 41.69 36.08 -0.16
CA ARG A 64 41.44 35.23 -1.33
C ARG A 64 41.80 33.79 -1.08
N TRP A 65 40.94 32.89 -1.49
CA TRP A 65 41.20 31.45 -1.40
C TRP A 65 42.17 30.94 -2.50
N PRO A 66 43.04 29.94 -2.26
CA PRO A 66 43.19 29.18 -1.01
C PRO A 66 43.90 30.01 0.07
N TRP A 67 43.44 29.85 1.31
CA TRP A 67 44.04 30.54 2.45
C TRP A 67 45.44 30.06 2.75
N SER A 68 46.39 30.97 2.97
CA SER A 68 47.69 30.68 3.54
C SER A 68 47.55 30.22 4.99
N ARG A 69 48.40 29.32 5.42
CA ARG A 69 48.34 28.66 6.74
C ARG A 69 48.45 29.60 7.91
N ASP A 70 49.08 30.75 7.77
CA ASP A 70 49.16 31.78 8.79
C ASP A 70 47.78 32.33 9.22
N LEU A 71 46.80 32.33 8.34
CA LEU A 71 45.45 32.76 8.68
C LEU A 71 44.78 31.76 9.65
N TYR A 72 45.00 30.47 9.44
CA TYR A 72 44.55 29.44 10.38
C TYR A 72 45.32 29.54 11.68
N ALA A 73 46.66 29.79 11.65
CA ALA A 73 47.46 30.01 12.83
C ALA A 73 46.92 31.15 13.68
N LYS A 74 46.52 32.28 13.07
CA LYS A 74 45.91 33.41 13.79
C LYS A 74 44.61 33.04 14.48
N ILE A 75 43.75 32.22 13.83
CA ILE A 75 42.50 31.74 14.45
C ILE A 75 42.80 30.88 15.65
N PHE A 76 43.71 29.89 15.50
CA PHE A 76 44.02 28.95 16.58
C PHE A 76 44.83 29.61 17.71
N ASP A 77 45.70 30.54 17.40
CA ASP A 77 46.41 31.37 18.40
C ASP A 77 45.40 32.19 19.22
N TYR A 78 44.45 32.86 18.56
CA TYR A 78 43.39 33.58 19.26
C TYR A 78 42.59 32.66 20.18
N MET A 79 42.13 31.49 19.66
CA MET A 79 41.30 30.57 20.42
C MET A 79 42.06 29.89 21.57
N GLY A 80 43.33 29.54 21.36
CA GLY A 80 44.12 28.77 22.31
C GLY A 80 44.80 29.61 23.37
N HIS A 81 45.28 30.80 23.02
CA HIS A 81 46.09 31.60 23.93
C HIS A 81 45.38 32.83 24.50
N TYR A 82 44.32 33.33 23.86
CA TYR A 82 43.60 34.53 24.33
C TYR A 82 42.19 34.25 24.82
N THR A 83 41.69 33.02 24.66
CA THR A 83 40.36 32.59 25.17
C THR A 83 40.50 31.42 26.13
N ASN A 84 39.45 31.18 26.94
CA ASN A 84 39.36 29.97 27.77
C ASN A 84 38.46 28.91 27.09
N ALA A 85 38.65 28.70 25.76
CA ALA A 85 37.91 27.66 25.02
C ALA A 85 38.24 26.26 25.59
N LYS A 86 37.20 25.48 25.93
CA LYS A 86 37.39 24.13 26.48
C LYS A 86 38.05 23.19 25.48
N LEU A 87 37.63 23.29 24.20
CA LEU A 87 38.08 22.39 23.16
C LEU A 87 37.93 23.08 21.80
N ILE A 88 38.87 22.82 20.91
CA ILE A 88 38.89 23.35 19.53
C ILE A 88 38.87 22.18 18.56
N GLY A 89 37.83 22.06 17.76
CA GLY A 89 37.71 21.07 16.69
C GLY A 89 37.92 21.72 15.33
N PHE A 90 38.79 21.15 14.50
CA PHE A 90 39.03 21.63 13.17
C PHE A 90 38.41 20.68 12.14
N ASP A 91 37.31 21.11 11.56
CA ASP A 91 36.56 20.38 10.52
C ASP A 91 37.16 20.65 9.13
N ALA A 92 38.44 20.37 9.00
CA ALA A 92 39.16 20.39 7.74
C ALA A 92 40.36 19.45 7.79
N VAL A 93 40.88 19.08 6.62
CA VAL A 93 42.00 18.16 6.48
C VAL A 93 43.17 18.85 5.78
N VAL A 94 44.32 18.97 6.45
CA VAL A 94 45.53 19.53 5.87
C VAL A 94 46.35 18.40 5.22
N THR A 95 46.27 18.25 3.88
CA THR A 95 46.94 17.14 3.18
C THR A 95 48.17 17.55 2.38
N THR A 96 48.32 18.83 2.07
CA THR A 96 49.42 19.36 1.26
C THR A 96 50.12 20.52 2.00
N PRO A 97 51.44 20.67 1.83
CA PRO A 97 52.13 21.88 2.26
C PRO A 97 51.61 23.14 1.56
N ASP A 98 51.78 24.30 2.15
CA ASP A 98 51.55 25.58 1.48
C ASP A 98 52.77 25.89 0.60
N GLU A 99 52.67 25.56 -0.69
CA GLU A 99 53.73 25.78 -1.67
C GLU A 99 54.08 27.25 -1.88
N ASN A 100 53.12 28.16 -1.67
CA ASN A 100 53.29 29.58 -1.82
C ASN A 100 53.92 30.26 -0.58
N ASN A 101 53.72 29.71 0.60
CA ASN A 101 54.20 30.27 1.83
C ASN A 101 54.64 29.17 2.85
N PRO A 102 55.77 28.49 2.64
CA PRO A 102 56.22 27.44 3.55
C PRO A 102 56.43 27.89 5.00
N LYS A 103 56.65 29.20 5.26
CA LYS A 103 56.77 29.75 6.61
C LYS A 103 55.42 29.75 7.33
N ALA A 104 54.33 29.91 6.62
CA ALA A 104 53.00 29.83 7.20
C ALA A 104 52.65 28.44 7.71
N ASP A 105 53.12 27.38 7.03
CA ASP A 105 53.01 26.01 7.55
C ASP A 105 53.68 25.88 8.92
N GLN A 106 54.92 26.40 9.09
CA GLN A 106 55.60 26.33 10.34
C GLN A 106 54.91 27.12 11.46
N GLU A 107 54.38 28.32 11.13
CA GLU A 107 53.58 29.10 12.08
C GLU A 107 52.36 28.33 12.57
N LEU A 108 51.61 27.68 11.62
CA LEU A 108 50.48 26.83 12.01
C LEU A 108 50.89 25.64 12.87
N PHE A 109 52.00 24.96 12.50
CA PHE A 109 52.46 23.78 13.24
C PHE A 109 52.92 24.12 14.64
N ASP A 110 53.64 25.22 14.83
CA ASP A 110 54.07 25.70 16.13
C ASP A 110 52.87 26.12 16.99
N THR A 111 51.89 26.80 16.40
CA THR A 111 50.67 27.20 17.12
C THR A 111 49.89 26.01 17.64
N ILE A 112 49.59 25.02 16.81
CA ILE A 112 48.76 23.88 17.24
C ILE A 112 49.48 22.92 18.18
N LYS A 113 50.80 22.86 18.12
CA LYS A 113 51.62 21.97 18.97
C LYS A 113 51.44 22.26 20.46
N ASP A 114 51.25 23.52 20.80
CA ASP A 114 51.13 24.00 22.19
C ASP A 114 49.67 24.01 22.68
N LEU A 115 48.71 23.55 21.82
CA LEU A 115 47.29 23.51 22.14
C LEU A 115 46.81 22.10 22.51
N ASP A 116 46.92 21.72 23.76
CA ASP A 116 46.44 20.41 24.24
C ASP A 116 44.94 20.18 23.95
N ASN A 117 44.15 21.26 23.88
CA ASN A 117 42.71 21.21 23.64
C ASN A 117 42.34 21.19 22.15
N PHE A 118 43.29 20.97 21.22
CA PHE A 118 43.05 20.95 19.79
C PHE A 118 42.80 19.51 19.26
N VAL A 119 41.84 19.37 18.36
CA VAL A 119 41.52 18.13 17.61
C VAL A 119 41.40 18.44 16.14
N GLY A 120 42.30 17.90 15.32
CA GLY A 120 42.27 18.07 13.86
C GLY A 120 41.42 17.00 13.13
N GLY A 121 40.99 17.34 11.92
CA GLY A 121 40.21 16.46 11.09
C GLY A 121 41.06 15.52 10.21
N PHE A 122 40.61 14.27 9.97
CA PHE A 122 41.13 13.40 8.95
C PHE A 122 39.98 12.74 8.19
N ASN A 123 40.27 12.25 6.95
CA ASN A 123 39.34 11.45 6.17
C ASN A 123 39.93 10.08 5.85
N PRO A 124 39.13 9.01 5.93
CA PRO A 124 39.45 7.75 5.29
C PRO A 124 39.17 7.86 3.79
N LEU A 125 40.10 7.36 2.96
CA LEU A 125 40.07 7.53 1.51
C LEU A 125 39.91 6.18 0.79
N ARG A 126 39.24 6.21 -0.35
CA ARG A 126 39.14 5.05 -1.25
C ARG A 126 40.37 4.92 -2.19
N ALA A 127 41.08 6.01 -2.40
CA ALA A 127 42.32 6.01 -3.16
C ALA A 127 43.41 5.25 -2.40
N MET A 128 44.27 4.56 -3.11
CA MET A 128 45.45 3.91 -2.53
C MET A 128 46.55 4.94 -2.30
N TYR A 129 47.46 4.63 -1.36
CA TYR A 129 48.69 5.42 -1.23
C TYR A 129 49.50 5.29 -2.52
N PRO A 130 50.16 6.37 -2.97
CA PRO A 130 51.10 6.31 -4.09
C PRO A 130 52.23 5.32 -3.87
N ASP A 131 52.77 5.27 -2.67
CA ASP A 131 53.72 4.27 -2.20
C ASP A 131 53.12 3.42 -1.08
N GLN A 132 52.98 2.11 -1.33
CA GLN A 132 52.34 1.19 -0.37
C GLN A 132 53.18 0.96 0.88
N LYS A 133 54.52 1.00 0.77
CA LYS A 133 55.43 0.81 1.91
C LYS A 133 55.40 2.05 2.83
N GLU A 134 55.55 3.24 2.26
CA GLU A 134 55.38 4.49 3.02
C GLU A 134 53.98 4.61 3.65
N GLY A 135 52.93 4.19 2.91
CA GLY A 135 51.56 4.17 3.41
C GLY A 135 51.40 3.26 4.63
N ALA A 136 52.00 2.06 4.60
CA ALA A 136 51.92 1.13 5.73
C ALA A 136 52.64 1.67 6.97
N GLU A 137 53.82 2.31 6.78
CA GLU A 137 54.55 2.96 7.85
C GLU A 137 53.79 4.16 8.43
N TYR A 138 53.14 4.95 7.57
CA TYR A 138 52.30 6.06 8.00
C TYR A 138 51.11 5.56 8.83
N ASP A 139 50.40 4.54 8.40
CA ASP A 139 49.28 3.95 9.11
C ASP A 139 49.68 3.49 10.52
N ALA A 140 50.82 2.82 10.64
CA ALA A 140 51.31 2.36 11.91
C ALA A 140 51.61 3.54 12.86
N LYS A 141 52.25 4.62 12.36
CA LYS A 141 52.49 5.86 13.13
C LYS A 141 51.19 6.56 13.49
N PHE A 142 50.23 6.63 12.56
CA PHE A 142 48.91 7.23 12.78
C PHE A 142 48.15 6.49 13.87
N LYS A 143 48.11 5.16 13.80
CA LYS A 143 47.52 4.32 14.83
C LYS A 143 48.16 4.58 16.20
N ALA A 144 49.48 4.46 16.29
CA ALA A 144 50.21 4.63 17.54
C ALA A 144 49.97 6.01 18.21
N LYS A 145 49.76 7.06 17.40
CA LYS A 145 49.56 8.43 17.91
C LYS A 145 48.10 8.74 18.27
N PHE A 146 47.13 8.25 17.52
CA PHE A 146 45.74 8.70 17.60
C PHE A 146 44.75 7.58 17.99
N GLU A 147 45.23 6.39 18.29
CA GLU A 147 44.39 5.31 18.75
C GLU A 147 43.70 5.63 20.08
N ILE A 148 42.42 5.32 20.18
CA ILE A 148 41.75 5.14 21.49
C ILE A 148 41.53 3.63 21.65
N PRO A 149 41.81 3.04 22.81
CA PRO A 149 41.53 1.64 23.06
C PRO A 149 40.04 1.32 22.83
N ILE A 150 39.75 0.58 21.79
CA ILE A 150 38.37 0.19 21.44
C ILE A 150 38.22 -1.31 21.69
N GLU A 151 37.43 -1.67 22.68
CA GLU A 151 37.03 -3.05 22.90
C GLU A 151 35.97 -3.44 21.91
N ASN A 152 36.36 -4.31 20.99
CA ASN A 152 35.46 -4.78 19.91
C ASN A 152 35.12 -6.26 20.12
N ASN A 153 33.88 -6.55 20.46
CA ASN A 153 33.35 -7.92 20.54
C ASN A 153 32.71 -8.38 19.25
N ILE A 154 33.03 -7.75 18.10
CA ILE A 154 32.29 -7.93 16.89
C ILE A 154 33.21 -8.21 15.71
N GLN A 155 33.04 -9.33 15.04
CA GLN A 155 33.64 -9.57 13.73
C GLN A 155 32.93 -8.72 12.68
N ILE A 156 33.67 -7.79 12.06
CA ILE A 156 33.18 -7.06 10.88
C ILE A 156 33.42 -7.95 9.68
N LYS A 157 32.33 -8.48 9.11
CA LYS A 157 32.36 -9.32 7.91
C LYS A 157 32.44 -8.51 6.61
N GLU A 158 32.27 -7.19 6.66
CA GLU A 158 32.32 -6.35 5.48
C GLU A 158 33.76 -6.00 5.12
N PRO A 159 34.15 -6.06 3.83
CA PRO A 159 35.47 -5.64 3.41
C PRO A 159 35.67 -4.15 3.73
N ALA A 160 36.89 -3.82 4.16
CA ALA A 160 37.29 -2.43 4.37
C ALA A 160 37.05 -1.62 3.09
N ARG A 161 36.23 -0.57 3.17
CA ARG A 161 35.89 0.29 2.01
C ARG A 161 36.93 1.38 1.76
N PHE A 162 37.90 1.47 2.65
CA PHE A 162 38.93 2.49 2.60
C PHE A 162 40.29 1.83 2.37
N ASN A 163 41.08 2.44 1.50
CA ASN A 163 42.39 1.94 1.12
C ASN A 163 43.55 2.74 1.75
N SER A 164 43.25 3.95 2.25
CA SER A 164 44.21 4.84 2.92
C SER A 164 43.50 5.79 3.87
N LEU A 165 44.29 6.43 4.73
CA LEU A 165 43.90 7.61 5.52
C LEU A 165 44.49 8.87 4.87
N SER A 166 43.91 10.04 5.18
CA SER A 166 44.48 11.32 4.76
C SER A 166 45.92 11.44 5.21
N HIS A 167 46.82 11.72 4.28
CA HIS A 167 48.23 11.85 4.55
C HIS A 167 48.54 13.30 4.94
N TYR A 168 48.95 13.52 6.17
CA TYR A 168 49.35 14.83 6.64
C TYR A 168 50.81 15.16 6.26
N PRO A 169 51.17 16.45 6.03
CA PRO A 169 52.54 16.88 5.98
C PRO A 169 53.28 16.50 7.28
N LYS A 170 54.56 16.10 7.19
CA LYS A 170 55.32 15.58 8.35
C LYS A 170 55.31 16.53 9.54
N GLY A 171 55.43 17.83 9.29
CA GLY A 171 55.37 18.86 10.34
C GLY A 171 54.02 18.92 11.03
N TYR A 172 52.95 18.97 10.24
CA TYR A 172 51.56 18.98 10.75
C TYR A 172 51.25 17.73 11.57
N PHE A 173 51.57 16.54 11.02
CA PHE A 173 51.40 15.28 11.73
C PHE A 173 52.10 15.25 13.09
N LYS A 174 53.36 15.77 13.16
CA LYS A 174 54.13 15.82 14.37
C LYS A 174 53.51 16.76 15.43
N SER A 175 52.98 17.91 14.98
CA SER A 175 52.42 18.96 15.82
C SER A 175 50.99 18.68 16.28
N LEU A 176 50.23 17.86 15.53
CA LEU A 176 48.83 17.60 15.81
C LEU A 176 48.64 16.78 17.10
N PRO A 177 47.98 17.30 18.15
CA PRO A 177 47.85 16.58 19.42
C PRO A 177 46.81 15.47 19.38
N ASN A 178 45.71 15.68 18.66
CA ASN A 178 44.62 14.71 18.49
C ASN A 178 44.01 14.78 17.09
N ALA A 179 43.42 13.66 16.64
CA ALA A 179 42.73 13.62 15.38
C ALA A 179 41.42 12.78 15.45
N GLY A 180 40.40 13.23 14.71
CA GLY A 180 39.13 12.54 14.53
C GLY A 180 38.65 12.60 13.10
N SER A 181 37.89 11.60 12.67
CA SER A 181 37.36 11.55 11.29
C SER A 181 36.27 12.60 11.09
N VAL A 182 36.40 13.39 10.02
CA VAL A 182 35.37 14.33 9.56
C VAL A 182 34.49 13.73 8.47
N TRP A 183 34.67 12.43 8.15
CA TRP A 183 33.92 11.74 7.16
C TRP A 183 32.43 11.66 7.53
N VAL A 184 31.59 12.03 6.57
CA VAL A 184 30.12 11.89 6.63
C VAL A 184 29.62 11.13 5.41
N LEU A 185 28.43 10.56 5.51
CA LEU A 185 27.87 9.75 4.44
C LEU A 185 26.39 10.04 4.27
N THR A 186 26.01 10.40 3.05
CA THR A 186 24.60 10.57 2.71
C THR A 186 23.88 9.23 2.60
N HIS A 187 22.59 9.24 2.89
CA HIS A 187 21.75 8.06 2.73
C HIS A 187 21.59 7.71 1.25
N PRO A 188 21.79 6.45 0.83
CA PRO A 188 21.91 6.06 -0.59
C PRO A 188 20.66 6.29 -1.43
N ILE A 189 19.48 6.35 -0.81
CA ILE A 189 18.21 6.42 -1.53
C ILE A 189 17.74 7.86 -1.72
N ASP A 190 17.83 8.68 -0.68
CA ASP A 190 17.32 10.06 -0.72
C ASP A 190 18.40 11.14 -0.63
N GLY A 191 19.66 10.76 -0.45
CA GLY A 191 20.79 11.66 -0.43
C GLY A 191 20.96 12.50 0.84
N PHE A 192 20.09 12.32 1.85
CA PHE A 192 20.13 13.09 3.09
C PHE A 192 21.08 12.49 4.13
N ILE A 193 21.73 13.33 4.93
CA ILE A 193 22.43 12.90 6.15
C ILE A 193 21.40 12.76 7.26
N LYS A 194 21.24 11.56 7.77
CA LYS A 194 20.34 11.21 8.90
C LYS A 194 21.12 10.72 10.10
N ASP A 195 22.24 10.12 9.81
CA ASP A 195 23.15 9.46 10.73
C ASP A 195 24.59 9.88 10.45
N ILE A 196 25.43 9.77 11.43
CA ILE A 196 26.85 10.08 11.31
C ILE A 196 27.69 8.90 11.82
N PRO A 197 28.85 8.60 11.17
CA PRO A 197 29.76 7.58 11.68
C PRO A 197 30.41 8.06 12.98
N GLN A 198 30.18 7.34 14.06
CA GLN A 198 30.92 7.54 15.30
C GLN A 198 32.30 6.89 15.24
N LEU A 199 32.37 5.75 14.56
CA LEU A 199 33.60 5.02 14.32
C LEU A 199 33.72 4.63 12.86
N VAL A 200 34.90 4.79 12.30
CA VAL A 200 35.28 4.36 10.96
C VAL A 200 36.18 3.12 11.07
N TYR A 201 35.87 2.07 10.31
CA TYR A 201 36.67 0.86 10.28
C TYR A 201 37.68 0.91 9.14
N TYR A 202 38.97 0.75 9.48
CA TYR A 202 40.06 0.73 8.51
C TYR A 202 41.13 -0.29 8.92
N LYS A 203 41.47 -1.22 8.03
CA LYS A 203 42.53 -2.24 8.23
C LYS A 203 42.54 -2.99 9.55
N GLY A 204 41.37 -3.34 10.08
CA GLY A 204 41.27 -4.07 11.37
C GLY A 204 40.98 -3.22 12.58
N ASP A 205 41.15 -1.91 12.49
CA ASP A 205 41.05 -0.97 13.60
C ASP A 205 39.87 0.00 13.44
N PHE A 206 39.42 0.56 14.53
CA PHE A 206 38.38 1.60 14.56
C PHE A 206 38.99 2.96 14.88
N TYR A 207 38.58 3.96 14.13
CA TYR A 207 38.99 5.34 14.33
C TYR A 207 37.75 6.21 14.63
N PRO A 208 37.78 7.03 15.70
CA PRO A 208 36.66 7.86 16.11
C PRO A 208 36.40 9.01 15.13
N SER A 209 35.12 9.43 15.05
CA SER A 209 34.75 10.71 14.41
C SER A 209 35.35 11.89 15.18
N LEU A 210 35.35 13.07 14.52
CA LEU A 210 35.78 14.33 15.18
C LEU A 210 34.95 14.57 16.44
N GLY A 211 33.62 14.48 16.35
CA GLY A 211 32.74 14.65 17.52
C GLY A 211 32.97 13.63 18.61
N LEU A 212 33.16 12.33 18.29
CA LEU A 212 33.43 11.31 19.30
C LEU A 212 34.81 11.49 19.92
N ARG A 213 35.83 11.87 19.14
CA ARG A 213 37.18 12.17 19.66
C ARG A 213 37.12 13.34 20.66
N MET A 214 36.42 14.40 20.31
CA MET A 214 36.23 15.56 21.18
C MET A 214 35.44 15.18 22.44
N TYR A 215 34.37 14.41 22.33
CA TYR A 215 33.63 13.92 23.49
C TYR A 215 34.51 13.05 24.40
N ALA A 216 35.27 12.13 23.82
CA ALA A 216 36.17 11.27 24.59
C ALA A 216 37.21 12.08 25.38
N LYS A 217 37.73 13.18 24.81
CA LYS A 217 38.64 14.08 25.49
C LYS A 217 37.94 14.88 26.60
N LEU A 218 36.76 15.41 26.36
CA LEU A 218 35.97 16.15 27.37
C LEU A 218 35.57 15.28 28.56
N ASN A 219 35.32 13.99 28.33
CA ASN A 219 34.85 13.03 29.33
C ASN A 219 35.97 12.16 29.90
N ASN A 220 37.23 12.50 29.67
CA ASN A 220 38.38 11.71 30.08
C ASN A 220 38.21 10.20 29.80
N ALA A 221 37.70 9.88 28.60
CA ALA A 221 37.31 8.52 28.25
C ALA A 221 38.50 7.55 28.33
N LYS A 222 38.34 6.53 29.16
CA LYS A 222 39.35 5.48 29.37
C LYS A 222 39.16 4.31 28.42
N LYS A 223 37.94 4.08 27.98
CA LYS A 223 37.56 2.92 27.17
C LYS A 223 36.35 3.20 26.32
N ILE A 224 36.39 2.70 25.08
CA ILE A 224 35.23 2.66 24.18
C ILE A 224 34.92 1.20 23.88
N LYS A 225 33.67 0.78 24.07
CA LYS A 225 33.21 -0.59 23.78
C LYS A 225 32.16 -0.57 22.70
N VAL A 226 32.37 -1.38 21.66
CA VAL A 226 31.42 -1.55 20.54
C VAL A 226 30.68 -2.87 20.69
N THR A 227 29.36 -2.80 20.71
CA THR A 227 28.47 -3.99 20.70
C THR A 227 27.70 -4.05 19.39
N LYS A 228 26.83 -5.05 19.21
CA LYS A 228 25.99 -5.17 18.01
C LYS A 228 25.10 -3.94 17.79
N THR A 229 24.63 -3.31 18.84
CA THR A 229 23.57 -2.29 18.80
C THR A 229 23.91 -1.01 19.55
N HIS A 230 25.04 -0.97 20.26
CA HIS A 230 25.41 0.18 21.08
C HIS A 230 26.92 0.45 21.05
N LEU A 231 27.23 1.73 21.15
CA LEU A 231 28.54 2.24 21.52
C LEU A 231 28.48 2.66 23.01
N ILE A 232 29.43 2.21 23.81
CA ILE A 232 29.54 2.52 25.23
C ILE A 232 30.86 3.20 25.44
N ILE A 233 30.83 4.39 26.00
CA ILE A 233 32.00 5.22 26.29
C ILE A 233 32.07 5.36 27.80
N SER A 234 33.17 4.88 28.40
CA SER A 234 33.39 4.94 29.84
C SER A 234 34.47 5.98 30.17
N GLY A 235 34.13 6.96 30.96
CA GLY A 235 34.97 8.09 31.38
C GLY A 235 34.50 8.66 32.70
N ASP A 236 34.48 9.99 32.81
CA ASP A 236 33.92 10.69 33.97
C ASP A 236 32.41 10.43 34.08
N ASP A 237 31.72 10.43 32.94
CA ASP A 237 30.32 10.01 32.79
C ASP A 237 30.24 8.88 31.78
N ASP A 238 29.50 7.81 32.11
CA ASP A 238 29.25 6.71 31.17
C ASP A 238 28.17 7.08 30.17
N LEU A 239 28.48 7.01 28.87
CA LEU A 239 27.55 7.25 27.76
C LEU A 239 27.27 5.97 27.00
N LYS A 240 25.99 5.63 26.81
CA LYS A 240 25.56 4.52 26.01
C LYS A 240 24.60 5.01 24.90
N ILE A 241 25.05 4.94 23.65
CA ILE A 241 24.27 5.36 22.50
C ILE A 241 23.90 4.14 21.62
N GLN A 242 22.70 4.16 21.07
CA GLN A 242 22.29 3.17 20.10
C GLN A 242 22.98 3.41 18.76
N THR A 243 23.52 2.34 18.18
CA THR A 243 24.23 2.39 16.92
C THR A 243 23.77 1.29 15.97
N HIS A 244 23.94 1.55 14.70
CA HIS A 244 23.76 0.59 13.62
C HIS A 244 25.01 0.57 12.74
N ARG A 245 25.11 -0.40 11.84
CA ARG A 245 26.26 -0.56 10.96
C ARG A 245 25.88 -0.26 9.54
N ARG A 246 26.73 0.48 8.90
CA ARG A 246 26.61 0.80 7.49
C ARG A 246 28.00 1.09 6.91
N TRP A 247 28.33 0.43 5.79
CA TRP A 247 29.44 0.78 4.90
C TRP A 247 30.80 1.04 5.57
N GLY A 248 31.23 0.14 6.46
CA GLY A 248 32.54 0.21 7.08
C GLY A 248 32.63 1.17 8.28
N GLY A 249 31.49 1.52 8.85
CA GLY A 249 31.42 2.36 10.05
C GLY A 249 30.34 1.92 11.05
N VAL A 250 30.42 2.49 12.23
CA VAL A 250 29.43 2.41 13.32
C VAL A 250 28.73 3.75 13.40
N PHE A 251 27.44 3.80 13.07
CA PHE A 251 26.64 5.02 12.92
C PHE A 251 25.60 5.15 14.02
N ASN A 252 25.23 6.39 14.35
CA ASN A 252 24.02 6.70 15.10
C ASN A 252 23.20 7.75 14.38
N PHE A 253 21.88 7.73 14.59
CA PHE A 253 20.99 8.78 14.08
C PHE A 253 21.18 10.08 14.86
N LEU A 254 21.23 11.20 14.11
CA LEU A 254 21.36 12.52 14.68
C LEU A 254 20.01 13.06 15.15
N HIS A 255 20.03 13.70 16.30
CA HIS A 255 18.99 14.63 16.72
C HIS A 255 19.34 16.02 16.17
N PHE A 256 18.53 16.53 15.26
CA PHE A 256 18.75 17.84 14.65
C PHE A 256 18.08 18.94 15.45
N TYR A 257 18.70 20.12 15.43
CA TYR A 257 18.22 21.32 16.10
C TYR A 257 17.64 22.32 15.11
N LYS A 258 16.80 23.24 15.58
CA LYS A 258 16.35 24.39 14.78
C LYS A 258 17.48 25.39 14.60
N ASN A 259 17.41 26.16 13.52
CA ASN A 259 18.38 27.20 13.22
C ASN A 259 18.46 28.23 14.35
N TYR A 260 19.69 28.66 14.62
CA TYR A 260 19.96 29.70 15.59
C TYR A 260 19.64 31.07 15.00
N LYS A 261 18.65 31.80 15.56
CA LYS A 261 18.33 33.20 15.26
C LYS A 261 18.33 33.58 13.76
N ASN A 262 17.55 32.98 12.94
CA ASN A 262 17.48 33.29 11.49
C ASN A 262 18.80 33.09 10.70
N SER A 263 19.75 32.31 11.23
CA SER A 263 20.96 31.89 10.53
C SER A 263 20.75 30.56 9.82
N ASP A 264 21.67 30.20 8.94
CA ASP A 264 21.70 28.87 8.32
C ASP A 264 22.33 27.80 9.22
N TYR A 265 22.70 28.16 10.45
CA TYR A 265 23.38 27.29 11.42
C TYR A 265 22.48 26.99 12.61
N THR A 266 22.65 25.85 13.19
CA THR A 266 21.93 25.44 14.43
C THR A 266 22.63 25.92 15.68
N HIS A 267 23.90 26.29 15.57
CA HIS A 267 24.73 26.84 16.68
C HIS A 267 25.12 28.29 16.41
N LYS A 268 25.54 29.00 17.49
CA LYS A 268 26.02 30.38 17.37
C LYS A 268 27.31 30.44 16.53
N THR A 269 27.35 31.32 15.56
CA THR A 269 28.40 31.38 14.54
C THR A 269 29.13 32.74 14.56
N TYR A 270 30.43 32.70 14.34
CA TYR A 270 31.30 33.83 14.14
C TYR A 270 32.02 33.67 12.79
N SER A 271 32.22 34.79 12.08
CA SER A 271 33.03 34.80 10.86
C SER A 271 34.52 34.65 11.19
N ALA A 272 35.23 33.79 10.47
CA ALA A 272 36.66 33.55 10.67
C ALA A 272 37.51 34.84 10.52
N VAL A 273 37.14 35.69 9.55
CA VAL A 273 37.85 36.98 9.39
C VAL A 273 37.69 37.91 10.59
N ASP A 274 36.55 37.86 11.30
CA ASP A 274 36.37 38.69 12.51
C ASP A 274 37.26 38.23 13.65
N ILE A 275 37.59 36.94 13.69
CA ILE A 275 38.56 36.38 14.64
C ILE A 275 39.98 36.77 14.27
N ILE A 276 40.33 36.71 12.97
CA ILE A 276 41.64 37.16 12.47
C ILE A 276 41.84 38.66 12.77
N ASP A 277 40.85 39.52 12.42
CA ASP A 277 40.87 40.95 12.72
C ASP A 277 41.03 41.20 14.24
N SER A 278 40.40 40.40 15.09
CA SER A 278 40.48 40.49 16.54
C SER A 278 41.87 40.11 17.04
N MET A 279 42.48 39.08 16.49
CA MET A 279 43.85 38.67 16.80
C MET A 279 44.84 39.73 16.42
N GLU A 280 44.71 40.33 15.20
CA GLU A 280 45.59 41.42 14.75
C GLU A 280 45.42 42.68 15.61
N ALA A 281 44.18 42.97 16.03
CA ALA A 281 43.92 44.09 16.93
C ALA A 281 44.61 43.91 18.29
N ILE A 282 44.54 42.72 18.89
CA ILE A 282 45.22 42.41 20.14
C ILE A 282 46.72 42.52 20.00
N ARG A 283 47.31 41.99 18.93
CA ARG A 283 48.75 42.09 18.67
C ARG A 283 49.19 43.59 18.48
N ALA A 284 48.28 44.43 17.98
CA ALA A 284 48.48 45.85 17.83
C ALA A 284 48.14 46.68 19.10
N GLY A 285 47.81 46.03 20.23
CA GLY A 285 47.41 46.71 21.46
C GLY A 285 46.05 47.40 21.40
N LYS A 286 45.20 47.04 20.43
CA LYS A 286 43.83 47.55 20.22
C LYS A 286 42.75 46.63 20.75
N LYS A 287 41.56 47.17 20.97
CA LYS A 287 40.39 46.38 21.38
C LYS A 287 39.97 45.42 20.25
N PRO A 288 39.84 44.12 20.56
CA PRO A 288 39.39 43.13 19.56
C PRO A 288 37.95 43.40 19.14
N LYS A 289 37.60 43.02 17.91
CA LYS A 289 36.24 43.08 17.36
C LYS A 289 35.32 42.07 18.09
N ILE A 290 35.80 40.88 18.34
CA ILE A 290 35.14 39.84 19.14
C ILE A 290 35.87 39.76 20.47
N ASP A 291 35.12 39.88 21.56
CA ASP A 291 35.69 39.74 22.92
C ASP A 291 36.11 38.29 23.15
N PRO A 292 37.37 38.01 23.58
CA PRO A 292 37.82 36.67 23.95
C PRO A 292 36.90 35.94 24.92
N LYS A 293 36.26 36.65 25.84
CA LYS A 293 35.29 36.10 26.80
C LYS A 293 34.07 35.45 26.15
N ALA A 294 33.80 35.76 24.90
CA ALA A 294 32.70 35.12 24.13
C ALA A 294 32.92 33.62 23.98
N PHE A 295 34.13 33.14 24.14
CA PHE A 295 34.54 31.74 24.00
C PHE A 295 34.86 31.06 25.33
N ASP A 296 34.69 31.77 26.45
CA ASP A 296 34.98 31.20 27.78
C ASP A 296 34.08 29.97 28.03
N ASN A 297 34.74 28.87 28.40
CA ASN A 297 34.10 27.58 28.62
C ASN A 297 33.29 27.03 27.42
N LYS A 298 33.55 27.52 26.19
CA LYS A 298 32.90 27.04 24.97
C LYS A 298 33.73 25.97 24.28
N ILE A 299 33.04 25.15 23.51
CA ILE A 299 33.64 24.25 22.52
C ILE A 299 33.54 24.96 21.19
N VAL A 300 34.64 25.06 20.47
CA VAL A 300 34.73 25.81 19.23
C VAL A 300 34.96 24.83 18.07
N PHE A 301 34.12 24.90 17.07
CA PHE A 301 34.39 24.22 15.79
C PHE A 301 34.82 25.25 14.76
N VAL A 302 35.91 24.95 14.04
CA VAL A 302 36.41 25.77 12.93
C VAL A 302 36.26 24.99 11.65
N GLY A 303 35.58 25.59 10.66
CA GLY A 303 35.32 24.93 9.35
C GLY A 303 34.99 25.93 8.27
N ALA A 304 34.76 25.47 7.04
CA ALA A 304 34.46 26.31 5.90
C ALA A 304 33.01 26.14 5.41
N ASN A 305 32.39 27.25 5.02
CA ASN A 305 31.10 27.27 4.30
C ASN A 305 30.90 28.61 3.56
N ALA A 306 31.65 28.81 2.48
CA ALA A 306 31.51 29.99 1.63
C ALA A 306 30.69 29.66 0.38
N LYS A 307 29.51 30.28 0.26
CA LYS A 307 28.50 29.97 -0.77
C LYS A 307 28.80 30.67 -2.10
N ALA A 308 29.27 31.91 -2.04
CA ALA A 308 29.44 32.78 -3.22
C ALA A 308 30.74 32.53 -3.98
N SER A 309 31.66 31.74 -3.46
CA SER A 309 33.03 31.65 -3.99
C SER A 309 33.15 30.91 -5.33
N GLY A 310 32.21 30.05 -5.70
CA GLY A 310 32.33 29.15 -6.86
C GLY A 310 33.54 28.18 -6.80
N LEU A 311 34.29 28.22 -5.68
CA LEU A 311 35.55 27.53 -5.48
C LEU A 311 35.40 26.14 -4.82
N GLY A 312 34.15 25.61 -4.73
CA GLY A 312 33.88 24.32 -4.08
C GLY A 312 34.02 24.34 -2.55
N LEU A 313 33.95 25.53 -1.94
CA LEU A 313 34.03 25.72 -0.50
C LEU A 313 32.67 25.64 0.21
N GLU A 314 31.60 25.50 -0.56
CA GLU A 314 30.29 25.21 0.00
C GLU A 314 30.27 23.75 0.51
N ASP A 315 30.76 23.56 1.73
CA ASP A 315 30.65 22.29 2.45
C ASP A 315 29.27 22.21 3.09
N ALA A 316 28.26 22.02 2.24
CA ALA A 316 26.88 21.96 2.67
C ALA A 316 26.20 20.69 2.14
N LEU A 317 25.59 19.94 3.04
CA LEU A 317 25.01 18.63 2.78
C LEU A 317 23.51 18.63 3.14
N PRO A 318 22.66 17.91 2.39
CA PRO A 318 21.24 17.84 2.70
C PRO A 318 21.00 17.05 3.98
N THR A 319 20.22 17.62 4.90
CA THR A 319 19.76 17.01 6.14
C THR A 319 18.24 17.13 6.25
N PRO A 320 17.56 16.37 7.10
CA PRO A 320 16.12 16.46 7.29
C PRO A 320 15.59 17.88 7.54
N ILE A 321 16.39 18.76 8.15
CA ILE A 321 15.97 20.13 8.48
C ILE A 321 16.32 21.16 7.42
N GLN A 322 17.36 20.92 6.62
CA GLN A 322 17.90 21.88 5.64
C GLN A 322 18.39 21.16 4.38
N SER A 323 18.17 21.76 3.22
CA SER A 323 18.70 21.25 1.94
C SER A 323 20.21 21.47 1.78
N LYS A 324 20.76 22.45 2.48
CA LYS A 324 22.18 22.86 2.49
C LYS A 324 22.60 23.15 3.92
N HIS A 325 22.84 22.09 4.70
CA HIS A 325 23.30 22.19 6.09
C HIS A 325 24.82 22.19 6.10
N PRO A 326 25.48 23.21 6.69
CA PRO A 326 26.95 23.27 6.75
C PRO A 326 27.59 22.08 7.44
N GLY A 327 28.65 21.51 6.84
CA GLY A 327 29.34 20.33 7.38
C GLY A 327 29.86 20.53 8.79
N VAL A 328 30.47 21.67 9.06
CA VAL A 328 30.96 22.03 10.39
C VAL A 328 29.86 22.06 11.45
N ASP A 329 28.63 22.46 11.08
CA ASP A 329 27.49 22.46 12.01
C ASP A 329 26.92 21.05 12.22
N ILE A 330 27.03 20.16 11.21
CA ILE A 330 26.71 18.73 11.36
C ILE A 330 27.67 18.07 12.37
N GLN A 331 28.99 18.38 12.33
CA GLN A 331 29.95 17.88 13.29
C GLN A 331 29.68 18.44 14.70
N ALA A 332 29.33 19.71 14.79
CA ALA A 332 28.92 20.34 16.05
C ALA A 332 27.65 19.69 16.63
N THR A 333 26.64 19.46 15.79
CA THR A 333 25.40 18.74 16.14
C THR A 333 25.70 17.33 16.65
N ASN A 334 26.67 16.62 16.04
CA ASN A 334 27.09 15.31 16.50
C ASN A 334 27.65 15.38 17.95
N LEU A 335 28.56 16.28 18.20
CA LEU A 335 29.11 16.43 19.54
C LEU A 335 28.06 16.86 20.56
N ASP A 336 27.18 17.78 20.20
CA ASP A 336 26.09 18.25 21.07
C ASP A 336 25.17 17.09 21.47
N ASN A 337 24.83 16.22 20.50
CA ASN A 337 24.06 14.99 20.78
C ASN A 337 24.76 14.05 21.78
N LEU A 338 26.08 13.91 21.66
CA LEU A 338 26.86 13.07 22.60
C LEU A 338 26.88 13.67 24.00
N ILE A 339 27.14 14.98 24.14
CA ILE A 339 27.20 15.70 25.43
C ILE A 339 25.85 15.59 26.16
N HIS A 340 24.74 15.76 25.45
CA HIS A 340 23.42 15.78 26.08
C HIS A 340 22.67 14.43 25.99
N ASN A 341 23.34 13.37 25.50
CA ASN A 341 22.71 12.05 25.25
C ASN A 341 21.39 12.12 24.50
N GLN A 342 21.35 12.97 23.47
CA GLN A 342 20.14 13.28 22.68
C GLN A 342 20.17 12.62 21.29
N THR A 343 20.64 11.39 21.18
CA THR A 343 20.61 10.66 19.91
C THR A 343 19.21 10.12 19.63
N VAL A 344 18.83 10.09 18.36
CA VAL A 344 17.58 9.43 17.94
C VAL A 344 17.77 7.92 17.98
N ARG A 345 16.88 7.24 18.69
CA ARG A 345 16.84 5.77 18.77
C ARG A 345 15.90 5.23 17.70
N SER A 346 16.13 4.03 17.23
CA SER A 346 15.22 3.34 16.31
C SER A 346 14.89 1.95 16.83
N ILE A 347 13.75 1.42 16.44
CA ILE A 347 13.43 0.01 16.66
C ILE A 347 14.31 -0.87 15.79
N SER A 348 14.58 -2.09 16.24
CA SER A 348 15.33 -3.08 15.45
C SER A 348 14.44 -3.60 14.30
N SER A 349 15.05 -4.08 13.22
CA SER A 349 14.31 -4.66 12.09
C SER A 349 13.39 -5.82 12.50
N THR A 350 13.76 -6.57 13.57
CA THR A 350 12.88 -7.61 14.13
C THR A 350 11.64 -7.01 14.79
N GLN A 351 11.79 -5.90 15.51
CA GLN A 351 10.65 -5.21 16.14
C GLN A 351 9.77 -4.55 15.10
N GLU A 352 10.34 -3.97 14.04
CA GLU A 352 9.59 -3.47 12.89
C GLU A 352 8.70 -4.56 12.30
N LEU A 353 9.31 -5.71 11.98
CA LEU A 353 8.57 -6.85 11.42
C LEU A 353 7.45 -7.34 12.35
N ILE A 354 7.66 -7.37 13.66
CA ILE A 354 6.62 -7.75 14.63
C ILE A 354 5.46 -6.74 14.60
N VAL A 355 5.75 -5.45 14.57
CA VAL A 355 4.71 -4.40 14.48
C VAL A 355 3.92 -4.54 13.18
N ASP A 356 4.61 -4.73 12.06
CA ASP A 356 3.96 -4.93 10.75
C ASP A 356 3.05 -6.15 10.73
N ILE A 357 3.51 -7.28 11.26
CA ILE A 357 2.71 -8.51 11.36
C ILE A 357 1.46 -8.28 12.22
N ILE A 358 1.59 -7.65 13.38
CA ILE A 358 0.46 -7.37 14.27
C ILE A 358 -0.58 -6.51 13.54
N LEU A 359 -0.16 -5.45 12.85
CA LEU A 359 -1.05 -4.54 12.15
C LEU A 359 -1.72 -5.18 10.93
N VAL A 360 -0.99 -6.04 10.19
CA VAL A 360 -1.55 -6.84 9.09
C VAL A 360 -2.60 -7.82 9.60
N ILE A 361 -2.32 -8.52 10.73
CA ILE A 361 -3.29 -9.43 11.35
C ILE A 361 -4.53 -8.64 11.82
N ALA A 362 -4.36 -7.49 12.47
CA ALA A 362 -5.46 -6.65 12.89
C ALA A 362 -6.33 -6.20 11.70
N ALA A 363 -5.71 -5.76 10.60
CA ALA A 363 -6.42 -5.43 9.37
C ALA A 363 -7.19 -6.62 8.79
N PHE A 364 -6.58 -7.81 8.81
CA PHE A 364 -7.25 -9.03 8.35
C PHE A 364 -8.46 -9.39 9.22
N VAL A 365 -8.36 -9.26 10.56
CA VAL A 365 -9.47 -9.48 11.50
C VAL A 365 -10.62 -8.50 11.21
N VAL A 366 -10.31 -7.23 10.92
CA VAL A 366 -11.33 -6.23 10.54
C VAL A 366 -12.06 -6.66 9.27
N VAL A 367 -11.33 -7.04 8.22
CA VAL A 367 -11.94 -7.51 6.96
C VAL A 367 -12.81 -8.76 7.16
N ALA A 368 -12.38 -9.68 8.01
CA ALA A 368 -13.11 -10.93 8.24
C ALA A 368 -14.45 -10.71 8.94
N ASN A 369 -14.50 -9.79 9.92
CA ASN A 369 -15.65 -9.65 10.82
C ASN A 369 -16.60 -8.49 10.50
N TYR A 370 -16.17 -7.49 9.72
CA TYR A 370 -16.96 -6.27 9.49
C TYR A 370 -17.35 -6.10 8.01
N SER A 371 -18.44 -5.35 7.78
CA SER A 371 -18.84 -4.91 6.45
C SER A 371 -17.81 -3.91 5.89
N LEU A 372 -17.85 -3.63 4.59
CA LEU A 372 -16.92 -2.70 3.94
C LEU A 372 -16.95 -1.30 4.61
N ILE A 373 -18.13 -0.74 4.85
CA ILE A 373 -18.28 0.62 5.41
C ILE A 373 -17.75 0.66 6.85
N ALA A 374 -18.16 -0.28 7.70
CA ALA A 374 -17.69 -0.35 9.08
C ALA A 374 -16.18 -0.62 9.14
N GLY A 375 -15.67 -1.52 8.29
CA GLY A 375 -14.24 -1.83 8.20
C GLY A 375 -13.40 -0.65 7.73
N LEU A 376 -13.90 0.17 6.79
CA LEU A 376 -13.26 1.44 6.39
C LEU A 376 -13.16 2.40 7.58
N GLY A 377 -14.22 2.56 8.35
CA GLY A 377 -14.21 3.42 9.54
C GLY A 377 -13.20 2.97 10.58
N ILE A 378 -13.16 1.66 10.89
CA ILE A 378 -12.18 1.09 11.83
C ILE A 378 -10.76 1.29 11.31
N MET A 379 -10.53 1.05 10.01
CA MET A 379 -9.20 1.21 9.40
C MET A 379 -8.71 2.66 9.50
N VAL A 380 -9.57 3.65 9.24
CA VAL A 380 -9.22 5.06 9.40
C VAL A 380 -8.79 5.36 10.84
N LEU A 381 -9.53 4.84 11.83
CA LEU A 381 -9.16 5.00 13.24
C LEU A 381 -7.83 4.31 13.58
N MET A 382 -7.56 3.12 13.05
CA MET A 382 -6.27 2.43 13.23
C MET A 382 -5.11 3.22 12.64
N VAL A 383 -5.26 3.74 11.42
CA VAL A 383 -4.23 4.55 10.74
C VAL A 383 -3.99 5.85 11.50
N LEU A 384 -5.04 6.58 11.89
CA LEU A 384 -4.92 7.82 12.67
C LEU A 384 -4.28 7.56 14.03
N GLY A 385 -4.67 6.49 14.71
CA GLY A 385 -4.07 6.07 15.98
C GLY A 385 -2.58 5.73 15.83
N TYR A 386 -2.21 5.02 14.77
CA TYR A 386 -0.81 4.69 14.49
C TYR A 386 0.02 5.94 14.17
N ILE A 387 -0.50 6.86 13.35
CA ILE A 387 0.15 8.15 13.06
C ILE A 387 0.35 8.94 14.36
N PHE A 388 -0.67 9.03 15.21
CA PHE A 388 -0.56 9.71 16.49
C PHE A 388 0.53 9.11 17.38
N LEU A 389 0.57 7.79 17.54
CA LEU A 389 1.61 7.09 18.30
C LEU A 389 3.01 7.29 17.70
N SER A 390 3.12 7.29 16.37
CA SER A 390 4.38 7.57 15.67
C SER A 390 4.87 9.00 15.95
N VAL A 391 3.99 10.00 15.84
CA VAL A 391 4.34 11.39 16.17
C VAL A 391 4.82 11.53 17.63
N LEU A 392 4.11 10.88 18.56
CA LEU A 392 4.53 10.88 19.96
C LEU A 392 5.90 10.22 20.17
N SER A 393 6.14 9.10 19.48
CA SER A 393 7.42 8.39 19.51
C SER A 393 8.58 9.27 19.00
N TYR A 394 8.40 9.96 17.87
CA TYR A 394 9.40 10.89 17.34
C TYR A 394 9.67 12.07 18.28
N LYS A 395 8.66 12.62 18.96
CA LYS A 395 8.85 13.65 20.01
C LYS A 395 9.69 13.15 21.19
N LEU A 396 9.70 11.85 21.44
CA LEU A 396 10.51 11.20 22.46
C LEU A 396 11.89 10.74 21.94
N ASN A 397 12.33 11.22 20.78
CA ASN A 397 13.55 10.81 20.08
C ASN A 397 13.59 9.31 19.74
N PHE A 398 12.44 8.72 19.43
CA PHE A 398 12.34 7.31 19.08
C PHE A 398 11.70 7.15 17.69
N ALA A 399 12.52 6.87 16.69
CA ALA A 399 12.08 6.71 15.31
C ALA A 399 11.44 5.34 15.11
N VAL A 400 10.23 5.35 14.58
CA VAL A 400 9.48 4.17 14.15
C VAL A 400 9.10 4.32 12.67
N PRO A 401 8.96 3.23 11.91
CA PRO A 401 8.45 3.30 10.55
C PRO A 401 7.01 3.82 10.57
N VAL A 402 6.66 4.67 9.62
CA VAL A 402 5.33 5.30 9.55
C VAL A 402 4.55 4.82 8.34
N ILE A 403 5.14 4.96 7.15
CA ILE A 403 4.42 4.68 5.90
C ILE A 403 4.33 3.19 5.60
N THR A 404 5.34 2.41 5.98
CA THR A 404 5.40 0.98 5.69
C THR A 404 4.25 0.22 6.36
N PRO A 405 4.00 0.32 7.68
CA PRO A 405 2.88 -0.36 8.33
C PRO A 405 1.52 0.09 7.81
N ILE A 406 1.35 1.38 7.51
CA ILE A 406 0.10 1.93 6.94
C ILE A 406 -0.16 1.32 5.56
N ALA A 407 0.86 1.28 4.70
CA ALA A 407 0.74 0.70 3.36
C ALA A 407 0.37 -0.78 3.40
N LEU A 408 0.99 -1.56 4.30
CA LEU A 408 0.69 -2.98 4.47
C LEU A 408 -0.75 -3.21 4.95
N GLN A 409 -1.27 -2.37 5.86
CA GLN A 409 -2.67 -2.40 6.29
C GLN A 409 -3.62 -2.12 5.12
N LEU A 410 -3.34 -1.08 4.31
CA LEU A 410 -4.16 -0.73 3.15
C LEU A 410 -4.16 -1.85 2.09
N VAL A 411 -3.00 -2.42 1.80
CA VAL A 411 -2.88 -3.55 0.86
C VAL A 411 -3.69 -4.75 1.36
N THR A 412 -3.59 -5.06 2.66
CA THR A 412 -4.35 -6.16 3.28
C THR A 412 -5.86 -5.94 3.17
N MET A 413 -6.31 -4.72 3.40
CA MET A 413 -7.71 -4.34 3.31
C MET A 413 -8.24 -4.45 1.87
N ILE A 414 -7.53 -3.86 0.90
CA ILE A 414 -7.91 -3.92 -0.52
C ILE A 414 -8.02 -5.37 -0.99
N PHE A 415 -7.00 -6.18 -0.69
CA PHE A 415 -7.00 -7.59 -1.06
C PHE A 415 -8.14 -8.36 -0.38
N GLY A 416 -8.32 -8.15 0.92
CA GLY A 416 -9.31 -8.86 1.72
C GLY A 416 -10.76 -8.58 1.27
N TYR A 417 -11.12 -7.32 1.10
CA TYR A 417 -12.47 -6.94 0.65
C TYR A 417 -12.71 -7.29 -0.82
N SER A 418 -11.69 -7.17 -1.69
CA SER A 418 -11.80 -7.65 -3.07
C SER A 418 -12.11 -9.13 -3.14
N ARG A 419 -11.41 -9.95 -2.32
CA ARG A 419 -11.69 -11.39 -2.22
C ARG A 419 -13.10 -11.67 -1.68
N LYS A 420 -13.52 -10.96 -0.63
CA LYS A 420 -14.86 -11.08 -0.03
C LYS A 420 -15.93 -10.79 -1.07
N PHE A 421 -15.78 -9.69 -1.81
CA PHE A 421 -16.69 -9.30 -2.88
C PHE A 421 -16.78 -10.36 -3.99
N ILE A 422 -15.63 -10.88 -4.46
CA ILE A 422 -15.60 -11.92 -5.50
C ILE A 422 -16.31 -13.19 -5.02
N VAL A 423 -16.07 -13.61 -3.77
CA VAL A 423 -16.71 -14.82 -3.21
C VAL A 423 -18.21 -14.64 -3.05
N GLU A 424 -18.65 -13.48 -2.54
CA GLU A 424 -20.07 -13.15 -2.37
C GLU A 424 -20.79 -13.07 -3.72
N SER A 425 -20.19 -12.42 -4.71
CA SER A 425 -20.76 -12.33 -6.08
C SER A 425 -20.91 -13.70 -6.70
N ARG A 426 -19.89 -14.56 -6.61
CA ARG A 426 -19.97 -15.93 -7.12
C ARG A 426 -21.00 -16.79 -6.39
N ASN A 427 -21.18 -16.58 -5.10
CA ASN A 427 -22.22 -17.31 -4.34
C ASN A 427 -23.62 -16.85 -4.76
N LYS A 428 -23.83 -15.52 -4.95
CA LYS A 428 -25.09 -14.99 -5.49
C LYS A 428 -25.40 -15.57 -6.85
N GLU A 429 -24.43 -15.62 -7.75
CA GLU A 429 -24.58 -16.20 -9.10
C GLU A 429 -24.96 -17.68 -9.03
N LYS A 430 -24.30 -18.47 -8.20
CA LYS A 430 -24.64 -19.90 -8.02
C LYS A 430 -26.04 -20.11 -7.46
N ILE A 431 -26.48 -19.25 -6.53
CA ILE A 431 -27.85 -19.30 -6.00
C ILE A 431 -28.83 -18.96 -7.12
N LYS A 432 -28.53 -17.93 -7.91
CA LYS A 432 -29.34 -17.53 -9.07
C LYS A 432 -29.46 -18.68 -10.07
N ASP A 433 -28.37 -19.32 -10.45
CA ASP A 433 -28.34 -20.47 -11.37
C ASP A 433 -29.11 -21.68 -10.82
N ALA A 434 -28.99 -21.95 -9.53
CA ALA A 434 -29.70 -23.06 -8.90
C ALA A 434 -31.21 -22.78 -8.87
N MET A 435 -31.63 -21.57 -8.50
CA MET A 435 -33.03 -21.17 -8.46
C MET A 435 -33.67 -21.11 -9.85
N GLY A 436 -32.92 -20.70 -10.88
CA GLY A 436 -33.38 -20.69 -12.27
C GLY A 436 -33.74 -22.04 -12.85
N LYS A 437 -33.37 -23.15 -12.19
CA LYS A 437 -33.82 -24.50 -12.53
C LYS A 437 -35.22 -24.85 -11.99
N TYR A 438 -35.71 -24.12 -11.02
CA TYR A 438 -37.00 -24.36 -10.35
C TYR A 438 -38.03 -23.28 -10.64
N ILE A 439 -37.58 -22.09 -11.05
CA ILE A 439 -38.45 -20.93 -11.34
C ILE A 439 -37.97 -20.35 -12.69
N SER A 440 -38.93 -19.94 -13.56
CA SER A 440 -38.55 -19.31 -14.83
C SER A 440 -37.66 -18.08 -14.58
N GLN A 441 -36.72 -17.84 -15.51
CA GLN A 441 -35.74 -16.77 -15.38
C GLN A 441 -36.41 -15.39 -15.23
N ASP A 442 -37.49 -15.15 -15.93
CA ASP A 442 -38.25 -13.90 -15.92
C ASP A 442 -38.90 -13.63 -14.55
N ILE A 443 -39.45 -14.66 -13.93
CA ILE A 443 -40.02 -14.56 -12.57
C ILE A 443 -38.89 -14.32 -11.55
N MET A 444 -37.76 -15.01 -11.71
CA MET A 444 -36.62 -14.86 -10.81
C MET A 444 -36.00 -13.47 -10.88
N GLU A 445 -35.87 -12.87 -12.06
CA GLU A 445 -35.35 -11.50 -12.21
C GLU A 445 -36.26 -10.48 -11.53
N ASN A 446 -37.58 -10.63 -11.62
CA ASN A 446 -38.50 -9.78 -10.87
C ASN A 446 -38.37 -9.94 -9.36
N VAL A 447 -38.22 -11.17 -8.87
CA VAL A 447 -38.02 -11.45 -7.42
C VAL A 447 -36.68 -10.92 -6.92
N VAL A 448 -35.59 -11.06 -7.68
CA VAL A 448 -34.25 -10.60 -7.27
C VAL A 448 -34.14 -9.07 -7.29
N ASN A 449 -34.79 -8.41 -8.24
CA ASN A 449 -34.76 -6.95 -8.35
C ASN A 449 -35.61 -6.25 -7.29
N ASP A 450 -36.60 -6.94 -6.68
CA ASP A 450 -37.51 -6.36 -5.69
C ASP A 450 -37.83 -7.35 -4.55
N ILE A 451 -36.77 -7.90 -3.94
CA ILE A 451 -36.87 -8.93 -2.89
C ILE A 451 -37.72 -8.46 -1.71
N ASP A 452 -37.63 -7.18 -1.35
CA ASP A 452 -38.34 -6.61 -0.17
C ASP A 452 -39.85 -6.46 -0.42
N ASN A 453 -40.30 -6.50 -1.67
CA ASN A 453 -41.69 -6.38 -2.08
C ASN A 453 -42.33 -7.68 -2.55
N VAL A 454 -41.65 -8.82 -2.40
CA VAL A 454 -42.27 -10.14 -2.66
C VAL A 454 -43.31 -10.43 -1.57
N LYS A 455 -44.52 -9.95 -1.80
CA LYS A 455 -45.67 -10.10 -0.85
C LYS A 455 -46.80 -10.82 -1.54
N LEU A 456 -47.74 -11.37 -0.74
CA LEU A 456 -49.03 -11.83 -1.23
C LEU A 456 -49.76 -10.71 -1.96
N GLY A 457 -50.26 -10.98 -3.14
CA GLY A 457 -51.02 -10.03 -3.96
C GLY A 457 -50.76 -10.18 -5.45
N GLY A 458 -51.48 -9.42 -6.21
CA GLY A 458 -51.40 -9.41 -7.67
C GLY A 458 -52.30 -8.34 -8.29
N LYS A 459 -52.42 -8.36 -9.58
CA LYS A 459 -53.21 -7.42 -10.37
C LYS A 459 -54.12 -8.15 -11.36
N LYS A 460 -55.18 -7.48 -11.79
CA LYS A 460 -55.93 -7.93 -12.96
C LYS A 460 -55.17 -7.56 -14.23
N ALA A 461 -54.95 -8.52 -15.09
CA ALA A 461 -54.29 -8.32 -16.36
C ALA A 461 -55.02 -9.11 -17.48
N ASN A 462 -54.93 -8.60 -18.69
CA ASN A 462 -55.41 -9.34 -19.86
C ASN A 462 -54.25 -10.24 -20.33
N VAL A 463 -54.43 -11.54 -20.25
CA VAL A 463 -53.42 -12.55 -20.55
C VAL A 463 -53.95 -13.60 -21.51
N THR A 464 -53.03 -14.27 -22.17
CA THR A 464 -53.36 -15.49 -22.91
C THR A 464 -52.77 -16.69 -22.17
N VAL A 465 -53.60 -17.67 -21.91
CA VAL A 465 -53.22 -18.91 -21.26
C VAL A 465 -53.25 -20.05 -22.24
N LEU A 466 -52.16 -20.80 -22.31
CA LEU A 466 -52.01 -22.01 -23.13
C LEU A 466 -51.91 -23.23 -22.21
N PHE A 467 -52.72 -24.23 -22.48
CA PHE A 467 -52.54 -25.58 -21.96
C PHE A 467 -52.21 -26.52 -23.09
N ALA A 468 -51.22 -27.38 -22.89
CA ALA A 468 -50.91 -28.48 -23.79
C ALA A 468 -50.70 -29.76 -22.98
N ASP A 469 -51.32 -30.86 -23.42
CA ASP A 469 -51.33 -32.14 -22.72
C ASP A 469 -51.05 -33.29 -23.70
N ILE A 470 -50.38 -34.36 -23.23
CA ILE A 470 -50.04 -35.53 -24.06
C ILE A 470 -51.25 -36.42 -24.23
N ARG A 471 -51.58 -36.77 -25.45
CA ARG A 471 -52.71 -37.62 -25.77
C ARG A 471 -52.50 -39.06 -25.30
N GLY A 472 -53.44 -39.59 -24.49
CA GLY A 472 -53.39 -40.95 -24.04
C GLY A 472 -52.27 -41.26 -23.05
N PHE A 473 -51.71 -40.23 -22.40
CA PHE A 473 -50.60 -40.39 -21.46
C PHE A 473 -50.93 -41.36 -20.32
N THR A 474 -52.12 -41.28 -19.73
CA THR A 474 -52.55 -42.21 -18.66
C THR A 474 -52.44 -43.65 -19.07
N SER A 475 -52.94 -44.00 -20.27
CA SER A 475 -52.88 -45.38 -20.79
C SER A 475 -51.46 -45.79 -21.20
N MET A 476 -50.61 -44.85 -21.54
CA MET A 476 -49.20 -45.06 -21.85
C MET A 476 -48.40 -45.30 -20.56
N SER A 477 -48.64 -44.48 -19.55
CA SER A 477 -47.94 -44.56 -18.26
C SER A 477 -48.25 -45.85 -17.47
N GLU A 478 -49.43 -46.44 -17.68
CA GLU A 478 -49.74 -47.75 -17.08
C GLU A 478 -48.90 -48.90 -17.67
N LYS A 479 -48.30 -48.73 -18.84
CA LYS A 479 -47.51 -49.75 -19.54
C LYS A 479 -45.99 -49.59 -19.40
N LEU A 480 -45.52 -48.45 -18.94
CA LEU A 480 -44.12 -48.08 -18.86
C LEU A 480 -43.63 -48.09 -17.41
N GLN A 481 -42.32 -48.29 -17.21
CA GLN A 481 -41.71 -48.15 -15.88
C GLN A 481 -41.57 -46.62 -15.54
N PRO A 482 -41.58 -46.26 -14.24
CA PRO A 482 -41.51 -44.85 -13.80
C PRO A 482 -40.30 -44.08 -14.36
N ASP A 483 -39.15 -44.71 -14.52
CA ASP A 483 -37.93 -44.16 -15.06
C ASP A 483 -38.08 -43.87 -16.59
N GLU A 484 -38.72 -44.76 -17.33
CA GLU A 484 -39.04 -44.56 -18.76
C GLU A 484 -39.98 -43.37 -18.96
N ILE A 485 -41.01 -43.26 -18.10
CA ILE A 485 -41.93 -42.11 -18.09
C ILE A 485 -41.19 -40.83 -17.86
N SER A 486 -40.28 -40.80 -16.86
CA SER A 486 -39.46 -39.64 -16.53
C SER A 486 -38.58 -39.20 -17.72
N VAL A 487 -37.96 -40.15 -18.42
CA VAL A 487 -37.16 -39.87 -19.62
C VAL A 487 -38.03 -39.23 -20.73
N ILE A 488 -39.17 -39.80 -21.01
CA ILE A 488 -40.11 -39.30 -22.04
C ILE A 488 -40.58 -37.88 -21.70
N LEU A 489 -41.00 -37.64 -20.44
CA LEU A 489 -41.48 -36.32 -20.01
C LEU A 489 -40.32 -35.29 -20.05
N ASN A 490 -39.14 -35.66 -19.60
CA ASN A 490 -38.00 -34.73 -19.63
C ASN A 490 -37.57 -34.38 -21.04
N GLU A 491 -37.56 -35.34 -21.99
CA GLU A 491 -37.29 -35.04 -23.41
C GLU A 491 -38.38 -34.15 -24.02
N TYR A 492 -39.66 -34.42 -23.72
CA TYR A 492 -40.77 -33.59 -24.16
C TYR A 492 -40.68 -32.17 -23.63
N PHE A 493 -40.54 -31.99 -22.31
CA PHE A 493 -40.46 -30.66 -21.69
C PHE A 493 -39.24 -29.90 -22.17
N THR A 494 -38.07 -30.54 -22.31
CA THR A 494 -36.83 -29.94 -22.82
C THR A 494 -37.02 -29.45 -24.30
N ALA A 495 -37.86 -30.10 -25.07
CA ALA A 495 -38.11 -29.72 -26.45
C ALA A 495 -39.09 -28.55 -26.61
N ILE A 496 -40.06 -28.41 -25.69
CA ILE A 496 -41.10 -27.38 -25.79
C ILE A 496 -40.76 -26.10 -25.03
N GLU A 497 -39.99 -26.17 -23.94
CA GLU A 497 -39.61 -25.01 -23.14
C GLU A 497 -38.96 -23.90 -23.96
N PRO A 498 -37.92 -24.15 -24.82
CA PRO A 498 -37.34 -23.11 -25.64
C PRO A 498 -38.31 -22.46 -26.65
N ILE A 499 -39.32 -23.22 -27.07
CA ILE A 499 -40.34 -22.71 -28.00
C ILE A 499 -41.26 -21.73 -27.29
N ILE A 500 -41.69 -22.05 -26.06
CA ILE A 500 -42.52 -21.17 -25.24
C ILE A 500 -41.78 -19.86 -24.97
N SER A 501 -40.53 -19.93 -24.54
CA SER A 501 -39.68 -18.77 -24.28
C SER A 501 -39.41 -17.94 -25.53
N LYS A 502 -39.17 -18.57 -26.68
CA LYS A 502 -38.96 -17.87 -27.97
C LYS A 502 -40.14 -16.97 -28.36
N HIS A 503 -41.35 -17.35 -27.98
CA HIS A 503 -42.57 -16.60 -28.26
C HIS A 503 -43.04 -15.72 -27.11
N ASN A 504 -42.14 -15.30 -26.20
CA ASN A 504 -42.44 -14.48 -25.00
C ASN A 504 -43.45 -15.13 -24.05
N GLY A 505 -43.59 -16.46 -24.08
CA GLY A 505 -44.38 -17.22 -23.13
C GLY A 505 -43.56 -17.60 -21.88
N VAL A 506 -44.20 -17.61 -20.75
CA VAL A 506 -43.60 -18.04 -19.48
C VAL A 506 -44.26 -19.33 -19.02
N ILE A 507 -43.49 -20.39 -18.81
CA ILE A 507 -44.03 -21.63 -18.21
C ILE A 507 -44.40 -21.33 -16.77
N ASN A 508 -45.69 -21.45 -16.46
CA ASN A 508 -46.17 -21.28 -15.09
C ASN A 508 -45.90 -22.54 -14.25
N LYS A 509 -46.31 -23.68 -14.78
CA LYS A 509 -46.08 -24.99 -14.16
C LYS A 509 -46.27 -26.15 -15.11
N PHE A 510 -45.68 -27.28 -14.77
CA PHE A 510 -46.01 -28.59 -15.31
C PHE A 510 -47.05 -29.27 -14.42
N ILE A 511 -48.08 -29.86 -15.00
CA ILE A 511 -49.17 -30.52 -14.28
C ILE A 511 -49.25 -31.98 -14.78
N GLY A 512 -48.48 -32.87 -14.19
CA GLY A 512 -48.28 -34.21 -14.76
C GLY A 512 -47.57 -34.16 -16.11
N ASP A 513 -48.25 -34.55 -17.18
CA ASP A 513 -47.79 -34.47 -18.57
C ASP A 513 -48.22 -33.17 -19.28
N ALA A 514 -49.03 -32.36 -18.62
CA ALA A 514 -49.48 -31.09 -19.18
C ALA A 514 -48.52 -29.93 -18.83
N VAL A 515 -48.44 -28.96 -19.75
CA VAL A 515 -47.76 -27.67 -19.50
C VAL A 515 -48.78 -26.55 -19.52
N MET A 516 -48.70 -25.66 -18.55
CA MET A 516 -49.41 -24.40 -18.50
C MET A 516 -48.45 -23.25 -18.79
N ALA A 517 -48.67 -22.50 -19.85
CA ALA A 517 -47.90 -21.31 -20.20
C ALA A 517 -48.78 -20.05 -20.20
N ILE A 518 -48.17 -18.91 -19.84
CA ILE A 518 -48.81 -17.62 -19.79
C ILE A 518 -48.11 -16.68 -20.76
N PHE A 519 -48.88 -15.83 -21.46
CA PHE A 519 -48.39 -14.78 -22.34
C PHE A 519 -49.02 -13.45 -21.95
N GLY A 520 -48.23 -12.36 -21.95
CA GLY A 520 -48.64 -11.02 -21.56
C GLY A 520 -48.33 -10.64 -20.13
N GLU A 521 -47.90 -11.58 -19.28
CA GLU A 521 -47.39 -11.38 -17.93
C GLU A 521 -46.42 -12.51 -17.53
N PRO A 522 -45.39 -12.25 -16.76
CA PRO A 522 -44.91 -10.96 -16.25
C PRO A 522 -44.30 -10.07 -17.35
N ILE A 523 -44.01 -10.62 -18.53
CA ILE A 523 -43.53 -9.88 -19.68
C ILE A 523 -44.73 -9.26 -20.35
N GLN A 524 -44.84 -7.93 -20.33
CA GLN A 524 -45.91 -7.21 -21.02
C GLN A 524 -45.70 -7.30 -22.53
N ASP A 525 -46.66 -7.90 -23.23
CA ASP A 525 -46.62 -8.11 -24.68
C ASP A 525 -48.00 -7.82 -25.27
N PRO A 526 -48.17 -6.78 -26.08
CA PRO A 526 -49.45 -6.50 -26.76
C PRO A 526 -49.88 -7.59 -27.71
N ASP A 527 -48.92 -8.37 -28.24
CA ASP A 527 -49.16 -9.44 -29.19
C ASP A 527 -49.29 -10.82 -28.53
N HIS A 528 -49.51 -10.87 -27.22
CA HIS A 528 -49.52 -12.08 -26.41
C HIS A 528 -50.42 -13.20 -26.95
N ALA A 529 -51.57 -12.86 -27.54
CA ALA A 529 -52.47 -13.84 -28.12
C ALA A 529 -51.92 -14.42 -29.43
N VAL A 530 -51.32 -13.60 -30.28
CA VAL A 530 -50.69 -14.01 -31.55
C VAL A 530 -49.48 -14.90 -31.26
N ASN A 531 -48.65 -14.47 -30.28
CA ASN A 531 -47.49 -15.22 -29.87
C ASN A 531 -47.83 -16.58 -29.24
N ALA A 532 -48.92 -16.67 -28.49
CA ALA A 532 -49.42 -17.94 -27.97
C ALA A 532 -49.82 -18.92 -29.10
N ILE A 533 -50.47 -18.41 -30.17
CA ILE A 533 -50.86 -19.24 -31.32
C ILE A 533 -49.65 -19.71 -32.13
N ARG A 534 -48.67 -18.81 -32.37
CA ARG A 534 -47.41 -19.17 -33.05
C ARG A 534 -46.64 -20.21 -32.24
N CYS A 535 -46.59 -20.02 -30.90
CA CYS A 535 -45.99 -20.98 -29.99
C CYS A 535 -46.63 -22.36 -30.10
N ALA A 536 -47.97 -22.44 -30.03
CA ALA A 536 -48.67 -23.70 -30.14
C ALA A 536 -48.43 -24.41 -31.48
N ASN A 537 -48.40 -23.67 -32.58
CA ASN A 537 -48.09 -24.21 -33.92
C ASN A 537 -46.64 -24.77 -33.96
N ASP A 538 -45.66 -24.06 -33.43
CA ASP A 538 -44.27 -24.52 -33.37
C ASP A 538 -44.11 -25.72 -32.42
N MET A 539 -44.84 -25.75 -31.28
CA MET A 539 -44.88 -26.90 -30.38
C MET A 539 -45.42 -28.15 -31.11
N LEU A 540 -46.54 -28.04 -31.83
CA LEU A 540 -47.10 -29.13 -32.62
C LEU A 540 -46.14 -29.66 -33.70
N LYS A 541 -45.42 -28.78 -34.38
CA LYS A 541 -44.35 -29.17 -35.31
C LYS A 541 -43.22 -29.90 -34.61
N LYS A 542 -42.74 -29.38 -33.45
CA LYS A 542 -41.65 -29.98 -32.68
C LYS A 542 -42.00 -31.37 -32.16
N VAL A 543 -43.23 -31.57 -31.68
CA VAL A 543 -43.69 -32.89 -31.26
C VAL A 543 -43.73 -33.89 -32.44
N LYS A 544 -44.10 -33.45 -33.66
CA LYS A 544 -43.99 -34.30 -34.85
C LYS A 544 -42.54 -34.69 -35.18
N GLU A 545 -41.59 -33.77 -35.00
CA GLU A 545 -40.16 -34.09 -35.16
C GLU A 545 -39.70 -35.11 -34.10
N LEU A 546 -40.09 -34.92 -32.85
CA LEU A 546 -39.79 -35.85 -31.76
C LEU A 546 -40.37 -37.23 -32.02
N GLN A 547 -41.57 -37.33 -32.57
CA GLN A 547 -42.21 -38.61 -32.94
C GLN A 547 -41.33 -39.42 -33.90
N VAL A 548 -40.74 -38.78 -34.91
CA VAL A 548 -39.86 -39.46 -35.88
C VAL A 548 -38.64 -40.04 -35.15
N LYS A 549 -37.98 -39.25 -34.31
CA LYS A 549 -36.85 -39.67 -33.50
C LYS A 549 -37.23 -40.84 -32.56
N TRP A 550 -38.35 -40.72 -31.85
CA TRP A 550 -38.78 -41.72 -30.87
C TRP A 550 -39.22 -43.05 -31.48
N LEU A 551 -39.78 -43.02 -32.70
CA LEU A 551 -40.06 -44.24 -33.44
C LEU A 551 -38.79 -45.04 -33.77
N GLU A 552 -37.72 -44.32 -34.16
CA GLU A 552 -36.40 -44.95 -34.38
C GLU A 552 -35.78 -45.52 -33.08
N GLU A 553 -36.06 -44.88 -31.94
CA GLU A 553 -35.61 -45.32 -30.63
C GLU A 553 -36.50 -46.36 -29.96
N GLY A 554 -37.60 -46.79 -30.63
CA GLY A 554 -38.56 -47.75 -30.09
C GLY A 554 -39.44 -47.20 -28.96
N LYS A 555 -39.48 -45.87 -28.78
CA LYS A 555 -40.33 -45.19 -27.79
C LYS A 555 -41.77 -45.05 -28.29
N PRO A 556 -42.76 -44.90 -27.40
CA PRO A 556 -44.16 -44.76 -27.80
C PRO A 556 -44.40 -43.46 -28.55
N LYS A 557 -45.33 -43.51 -29.51
CA LYS A 557 -45.79 -42.32 -30.23
C LYS A 557 -46.58 -41.40 -29.30
N ILE A 558 -46.25 -40.12 -29.30
CA ILE A 558 -47.00 -39.07 -28.58
C ILE A 558 -47.63 -38.07 -29.54
N GLU A 559 -48.75 -37.57 -29.15
CA GLU A 559 -49.44 -36.43 -29.76
C GLU A 559 -49.85 -35.49 -28.64
N ILE A 560 -49.95 -34.19 -28.90
CA ILE A 560 -50.42 -33.22 -27.91
C ILE A 560 -51.74 -32.60 -28.36
N GLY A 561 -52.55 -32.24 -27.35
CA GLY A 561 -53.70 -31.36 -27.52
C GLY A 561 -53.38 -29.98 -26.95
N VAL A 562 -53.71 -28.92 -27.68
CA VAL A 562 -53.46 -27.56 -27.24
C VAL A 562 -54.78 -26.79 -27.11
N GLY A 563 -54.96 -26.11 -25.98
CA GLY A 563 -56.09 -25.22 -25.70
C GLY A 563 -55.62 -23.82 -25.31
N ILE A 564 -56.09 -22.78 -26.02
CA ILE A 564 -55.71 -21.40 -25.76
C ILE A 564 -56.92 -20.52 -25.51
N ASN A 565 -56.85 -19.73 -24.45
CA ASN A 565 -57.86 -18.72 -24.14
C ASN A 565 -57.24 -17.39 -23.72
N THR A 566 -57.80 -16.29 -24.22
CA THR A 566 -57.41 -14.91 -23.92
C THR A 566 -58.50 -14.22 -23.12
N GLY A 567 -58.11 -13.51 -22.06
CA GLY A 567 -59.04 -12.73 -21.25
C GLY A 567 -58.44 -12.20 -19.94
N GLU A 568 -59.25 -11.47 -19.21
CA GLU A 568 -58.86 -10.93 -17.89
C GLU A 568 -58.66 -12.07 -16.87
N ALA A 569 -57.57 -12.01 -16.17
CA ALA A 569 -57.25 -12.93 -15.07
C ALA A 569 -56.51 -12.19 -13.94
N PHE A 570 -56.50 -12.77 -12.75
CA PHE A 570 -55.69 -12.27 -11.65
C PHE A 570 -54.31 -12.91 -11.72
N VAL A 571 -53.27 -12.08 -11.80
CA VAL A 571 -51.87 -12.51 -11.95
C VAL A 571 -51.08 -11.99 -10.76
N GLY A 572 -50.30 -12.84 -10.10
CA GLY A 572 -49.46 -12.42 -8.97
C GLY A 572 -49.02 -13.56 -8.07
N ASN A 573 -48.50 -13.17 -6.90
CA ASN A 573 -48.02 -14.10 -5.88
C ASN A 573 -49.21 -14.59 -5.04
N ILE A 574 -49.52 -15.86 -5.16
CA ILE A 574 -50.62 -16.53 -4.50
C ILE A 574 -50.09 -17.65 -3.61
N GLY A 575 -50.65 -17.82 -2.43
CA GLY A 575 -50.22 -18.88 -1.50
C GLY A 575 -50.31 -18.45 -0.04
N SER A 576 -49.33 -18.84 0.71
CA SER A 576 -49.18 -18.44 2.11
C SER A 576 -47.89 -17.63 2.30
N GLU A 577 -47.75 -16.94 3.46
CA GLU A 577 -46.51 -16.20 3.79
C GLU A 577 -45.21 -17.03 3.67
N LYS A 578 -45.30 -18.34 3.83
CA LYS A 578 -44.15 -19.26 3.75
C LYS A 578 -43.97 -19.93 2.40
N ARG A 579 -44.98 -19.90 1.53
CA ARG A 579 -44.94 -20.54 0.22
C ARG A 579 -45.80 -19.75 -0.77
N LEU A 580 -45.11 -19.00 -1.60
CA LEU A 580 -45.68 -18.20 -2.66
C LEU A 580 -45.48 -18.90 -4.02
N GLU A 581 -46.45 -18.78 -4.87
CA GLU A 581 -46.38 -19.19 -6.28
C GLU A 581 -46.85 -18.03 -7.16
N TYR A 582 -46.00 -17.60 -8.08
CA TYR A 582 -46.39 -16.63 -9.09
C TYR A 582 -47.26 -17.37 -10.11
N THR A 583 -48.52 -17.03 -10.18
CA THR A 583 -49.47 -17.79 -11.00
C THR A 583 -50.63 -16.90 -11.46
N VAL A 584 -51.43 -17.46 -12.32
CA VAL A 584 -52.64 -16.84 -12.88
C VAL A 584 -53.85 -17.64 -12.44
N ILE A 585 -54.88 -16.96 -11.96
CA ILE A 585 -56.15 -17.57 -11.58
C ILE A 585 -57.32 -16.82 -12.20
N GLY A 586 -58.39 -17.53 -12.50
CA GLY A 586 -59.62 -16.97 -13.05
C GLY A 586 -60.31 -17.87 -14.08
N ASP A 587 -61.47 -17.41 -14.54
CA ASP A 587 -62.23 -18.12 -15.58
C ASP A 587 -61.41 -18.30 -16.86
N THR A 588 -60.50 -17.37 -17.16
CA THR A 588 -59.63 -17.41 -18.33
C THR A 588 -58.75 -18.66 -18.33
N VAL A 589 -58.19 -19.00 -17.17
CA VAL A 589 -57.34 -20.21 -16.98
C VAL A 589 -58.19 -21.49 -17.13
N ASN A 590 -59.31 -21.50 -16.41
CA ASN A 590 -60.19 -22.67 -16.44
C ASN A 590 -60.74 -22.99 -17.86
N LEU A 591 -60.99 -21.95 -18.64
CA LEU A 591 -61.45 -22.13 -20.00
C LEU A 591 -60.35 -22.66 -20.92
N ALA A 592 -59.13 -22.17 -20.81
CA ALA A 592 -57.97 -22.68 -21.57
C ALA A 592 -57.76 -24.19 -21.33
N SER A 593 -57.78 -24.60 -20.04
CA SER A 593 -57.70 -26.03 -19.68
C SER A 593 -58.81 -26.88 -20.23
N ARG A 594 -60.05 -26.36 -20.26
CA ARG A 594 -61.18 -27.09 -20.88
C ARG A 594 -61.05 -27.18 -22.39
N LEU A 595 -60.60 -26.14 -23.07
CA LEU A 595 -60.33 -26.17 -24.52
C LEU A 595 -59.30 -27.24 -24.86
N GLU A 596 -58.27 -27.38 -24.05
CA GLU A 596 -57.34 -28.49 -24.21
C GLU A 596 -58.08 -29.84 -24.13
N SER A 597 -58.87 -30.09 -23.08
CA SER A 597 -59.63 -31.34 -22.90
C SER A 597 -60.69 -31.57 -23.99
N TYR A 598 -61.30 -30.54 -24.54
CA TYR A 598 -62.28 -30.64 -25.65
C TYR A 598 -61.66 -31.16 -26.97
N ASN A 599 -60.33 -30.96 -27.15
CA ASN A 599 -59.67 -31.57 -28.29
C ASN A 599 -59.85 -33.10 -28.34
N LYS A 600 -59.97 -33.77 -27.18
CA LYS A 600 -60.24 -35.22 -27.10
C LYS A 600 -61.67 -35.53 -27.56
N ILE A 601 -62.64 -34.70 -27.23
CA ILE A 601 -64.05 -34.87 -27.57
C ILE A 601 -64.31 -34.64 -29.03
N TYR A 602 -63.72 -33.54 -29.54
CA TYR A 602 -63.97 -33.14 -30.96
C TYR A 602 -62.94 -33.72 -31.93
N LYS A 603 -61.95 -34.53 -31.43
CA LYS A 603 -60.89 -35.15 -32.24
C LYS A 603 -60.06 -34.11 -33.01
N THR A 604 -59.82 -32.99 -32.38
CA THR A 604 -58.99 -31.87 -32.85
C THR A 604 -57.64 -31.88 -32.15
N GLN A 605 -56.66 -31.07 -32.57
CA GLN A 605 -55.37 -30.94 -31.92
C GLN A 605 -55.16 -29.55 -31.32
N PHE A 606 -55.76 -28.50 -31.83
CA PHE A 606 -55.52 -27.15 -31.44
C PHE A 606 -56.82 -26.33 -31.42
N LEU A 607 -57.34 -26.09 -30.20
CA LEU A 607 -58.56 -25.34 -29.98
C LEU A 607 -58.31 -23.99 -29.34
N ILE A 608 -59.03 -22.97 -29.83
CA ILE A 608 -59.03 -21.61 -29.27
C ILE A 608 -60.45 -21.15 -28.97
N SER A 609 -60.55 -20.23 -28.01
CA SER A 609 -61.82 -19.56 -27.68
C SER A 609 -62.15 -18.47 -28.70
N SER A 610 -63.45 -18.02 -28.70
CA SER A 610 -63.85 -16.86 -29.47
C SER A 610 -63.10 -15.59 -29.07
N SER A 611 -62.76 -15.41 -27.77
CA SER A 611 -61.96 -14.27 -27.32
C SER A 611 -60.55 -14.28 -27.89
N THR A 612 -59.90 -15.44 -27.97
CA THR A 612 -58.58 -15.55 -28.61
C THR A 612 -58.70 -15.33 -30.14
N TYR A 613 -59.75 -15.86 -30.76
CA TYR A 613 -60.00 -15.71 -32.21
C TYR A 613 -60.03 -14.24 -32.63
N GLU A 614 -60.64 -13.35 -31.82
CA GLU A 614 -60.71 -11.92 -32.16
C GLU A 614 -59.31 -11.27 -32.35
N PHE A 615 -58.31 -11.73 -31.62
CA PHE A 615 -56.92 -11.24 -31.74
C PHE A 615 -56.17 -11.81 -32.93
N VAL A 616 -56.63 -12.92 -33.51
CA VAL A 616 -55.86 -13.66 -34.54
C VAL A 616 -56.62 -13.76 -35.89
N ARG A 617 -57.67 -12.95 -36.07
CA ARG A 617 -58.33 -12.80 -37.32
C ARG A 617 -57.36 -12.41 -38.45
N GLY A 618 -57.32 -13.19 -39.53
CA GLY A 618 -56.44 -12.94 -40.68
C GLY A 618 -55.03 -13.50 -40.54
N ILE A 619 -54.66 -14.05 -39.34
CA ILE A 619 -53.37 -14.67 -39.08
C ILE A 619 -53.47 -16.20 -39.11
N ALA A 620 -54.66 -16.75 -38.85
CA ALA A 620 -54.84 -18.18 -38.76
C ALA A 620 -56.15 -18.60 -39.54
N ASP A 621 -56.05 -19.68 -40.30
CA ASP A 621 -57.23 -20.38 -40.86
C ASP A 621 -57.86 -21.20 -39.73
N VAL A 622 -59.10 -20.92 -39.42
CA VAL A 622 -59.83 -21.60 -38.33
C VAL A 622 -61.16 -22.14 -38.79
N ILE A 623 -61.66 -23.23 -38.21
CA ILE A 623 -62.99 -23.78 -38.41
C ILE A 623 -63.77 -23.69 -37.09
N LYS A 624 -64.99 -23.18 -37.13
CA LYS A 624 -65.91 -23.23 -35.98
C LYS A 624 -66.31 -24.66 -35.71
N ILE A 625 -65.95 -25.19 -34.51
CA ILE A 625 -66.25 -26.57 -34.15
C ILE A 625 -67.60 -26.71 -33.46
N SER A 626 -67.88 -25.88 -32.46
CA SER A 626 -69.09 -26.01 -31.63
C SER A 626 -69.38 -24.73 -30.84
N GLU A 627 -70.60 -24.68 -30.31
CA GLU A 627 -70.94 -23.78 -29.20
C GLU A 627 -70.99 -24.57 -27.90
N VAL A 628 -70.09 -24.23 -27.00
CA VAL A 628 -70.00 -24.91 -25.69
C VAL A 628 -70.54 -24.04 -24.56
N LYS A 629 -71.34 -24.65 -23.68
CA LYS A 629 -71.81 -23.99 -22.47
C LYS A 629 -70.70 -24.08 -21.36
N ILE A 630 -70.16 -22.93 -20.98
CA ILE A 630 -69.19 -22.86 -19.89
C ILE A 630 -69.94 -23.00 -18.58
N ARG A 631 -69.50 -23.95 -17.73
CA ARG A 631 -70.09 -24.16 -16.40
C ARG A 631 -70.00 -22.89 -15.60
N GLY A 632 -71.16 -22.32 -15.15
CA GLY A 632 -71.25 -21.07 -14.41
C GLY A 632 -71.48 -19.83 -15.26
N LYS A 633 -71.60 -19.94 -16.60
CA LYS A 633 -72.04 -18.85 -17.50
C LYS A 633 -73.29 -19.22 -18.26
N GLU A 634 -74.26 -18.26 -18.39
CA GLU A 634 -75.47 -18.50 -19.14
C GLU A 634 -75.27 -18.45 -20.67
N LYS A 635 -74.24 -17.72 -21.11
CA LYS A 635 -73.92 -17.56 -22.55
C LYS A 635 -73.09 -18.72 -23.07
N LYS A 636 -73.46 -19.31 -24.18
CA LYS A 636 -72.68 -20.23 -24.99
C LYS A 636 -71.50 -19.48 -25.63
N MET A 637 -70.34 -20.10 -25.77
CA MET A 637 -69.18 -19.57 -26.42
C MET A 637 -68.82 -20.44 -27.64
N ASN A 638 -68.43 -19.79 -28.77
CA ASN A 638 -67.87 -20.48 -29.88
C ASN A 638 -66.43 -20.92 -29.63
N ILE A 639 -66.13 -22.13 -30.04
CA ILE A 639 -64.75 -22.68 -30.04
C ILE A 639 -64.34 -22.94 -31.49
N TYR A 640 -63.05 -22.72 -31.75
CA TYR A 640 -62.50 -22.83 -33.10
C TYR A 640 -61.29 -23.74 -33.11
N GLU A 641 -61.17 -24.58 -34.14
CA GLU A 641 -59.93 -25.30 -34.40
C GLU A 641 -59.05 -24.47 -35.33
N VAL A 642 -57.75 -24.35 -34.95
CA VAL A 642 -56.72 -23.73 -35.77
C VAL A 642 -56.14 -24.79 -36.71
N LEU A 643 -56.27 -24.60 -38.01
CA LEU A 643 -55.80 -25.52 -39.07
C LEU A 643 -54.36 -25.23 -39.47
N ARG A 644 -54.06 -23.96 -39.69
CA ARG A 644 -52.72 -23.48 -40.06
C ARG A 644 -52.62 -21.97 -39.84
N LEU A 645 -51.41 -21.48 -39.77
CA LEU A 645 -51.14 -20.06 -39.84
C LEU A 645 -51.02 -19.60 -41.27
N THR A 646 -51.54 -18.44 -41.61
CA THR A 646 -51.58 -17.85 -42.93
C THR A 646 -50.33 -17.08 -43.31
N GLU A 647 -49.34 -16.99 -42.41
CA GLU A 647 -48.01 -16.39 -42.64
C GLU A 647 -46.97 -17.43 -43.06
#